data_7c12d1243613f0e34b1d07724dc146f1
#
_entry.id   7c12d1243613f0e34b1d07724dc146f1
#
_cell.length_a   1.000
_cell.length_b   1.000
_cell.length_c   1.000
_cell.angle_alpha   90.00
_cell.angle_beta   90.00
_cell.angle_gamma   90.00
#
_symmetry.space_group_name_H-M   'P 1'
#
loop_
_entity.id
_entity.type
_entity.pdbx_description
1 polymer ?
#
loop_
_entity_poly.entity_id
_entity_poly.type
_entity_poly.pdbx_seq_one_letter_code
_entity_poly.pdbx_strand_id
1 'polypeptide(L)'
;MEKSKDELLAGIKTLERVEPFPDEVFYKVFEIEDNVERQKYIEALRNAAREIKRISEFNNLFKQFQLDYIQRMKQSGNKTRFTDQPVELTCGEWNADDMGVRCTRYDKQFQPMQVLACSHPILPVEILKNVDTSEERITLAYYKSAAWQQITVNRSVCANTNKIVDVLSQYGIEVTSDNAKSMVRYISDCVGMNPVVLNPKRSINRLGWMGREFMPYVTDVVYDGGKDFDPVFQNIRHEGSFEAWRTHCADLRKNKIVRMAFAASFASVLIEPLNALPFVFHLWSGESGTAKTVTIMAAMSIWGNPKMGGLVKTMNTTKVGIVRNAAFLYSLPFAGDELQTLKDKWVTNFDQLIYQITEGIDKMRGRANGGVDETKTWRNSFLFTGEEPITKANSRGGSKNRVIEIEVEERLVADGNCTVSVLTENYGHAGEKLIHYLQEVDLQVIRDEYKGYFDAMCHLDTTEKQAMAMSCLLVADRILVEQIFKDEQPFGIEDVKEYLRSAAEVDVAERAYQMVLNWIARNPVRFEDPKAAESLNKGEVWGKILQNEDQPGQSPVAVINKDVLCDYLEQAGFDYAAVSKKWAKKNRLERNSQEKYIHNTKVYGIKANYIKLIMEPNRDPNGFVSVDDMEDEEQMSLPFD
;
A
#
# COMPACT_ATOMS: atom_id res chain seq x y z
N MET A 1 21.61 54.86 43.26
CA MET A 1 21.01 56.03 42.57
C MET A 1 21.37 55.94 41.10
N GLU A 2 20.39 55.73 40.22
CA GLU A 2 20.62 55.81 38.77
C GLU A 2 21.02 57.19 38.35
N LYS A 3 22.15 57.34 37.66
CA LYS A 3 22.60 58.60 37.11
C LYS A 3 21.67 59.11 36.01
N SER A 4 21.39 60.43 36.00
CA SER A 4 20.61 61.01 34.90
C SER A 4 21.41 61.01 33.59
N LYS A 5 20.70 61.11 32.44
CA LYS A 5 21.37 61.22 31.11
C LYS A 5 22.37 62.33 31.06
N ASP A 6 22.05 63.50 31.67
CA ASP A 6 22.93 64.69 31.70
C ASP A 6 24.18 64.47 32.58
N GLU A 7 24.03 63.71 33.68
CA GLU A 7 25.17 63.34 34.54
C GLU A 7 26.10 62.34 33.81
N LEU A 8 25.57 61.41 33.05
CA LEU A 8 26.37 60.47 32.26
C LEU A 8 27.12 61.18 31.12
N LEU A 9 26.46 62.10 30.44
CA LEU A 9 27.10 62.96 29.40
C LEU A 9 28.19 63.88 29.96
N ALA A 10 27.95 64.49 31.10
CA ALA A 10 28.94 65.28 31.81
C ALA A 10 30.15 64.44 32.25
N GLY A 11 29.87 63.19 32.75
CA GLY A 11 30.93 62.27 33.16
C GLY A 11 31.83 61.80 32.00
N ILE A 12 31.27 61.60 30.79
CA ILE A 12 32.09 61.29 29.60
C ILE A 12 33.07 62.41 29.25
N LYS A 13 32.64 63.68 29.33
CA LYS A 13 33.47 64.84 28.99
C LYS A 13 34.67 65.03 29.92
N THR A 14 34.61 64.43 31.10
CA THR A 14 35.69 64.57 32.13
C THR A 14 36.59 63.31 32.18
N LEU A 15 36.32 62.25 31.35
CA LEU A 15 37.12 61.06 31.33
C LEU A 15 38.57 61.29 30.94
N GLU A 16 39.51 60.74 31.68
CA GLU A 16 40.91 60.71 31.31
C GLU A 16 41.16 59.68 30.19
N ARG A 17 42.30 59.83 29.49
CA ARG A 17 42.61 59.00 28.32
C ARG A 17 42.72 57.48 28.63
N VAL A 18 42.97 57.09 29.87
CA VAL A 18 43.17 55.75 30.36
C VAL A 18 41.94 55.18 31.06
N GLU A 19 40.90 55.92 31.29
CA GLU A 19 39.68 55.49 31.94
C GLU A 19 38.74 54.83 30.91
N PRO A 20 38.14 53.68 31.20
CA PRO A 20 37.15 53.06 30.32
C PRO A 20 35.85 53.90 30.29
N PHE A 21 35.13 53.87 29.16
CA PHE A 21 33.77 54.39 29.13
C PHE A 21 32.89 53.63 30.09
N PRO A 22 32.03 54.24 30.91
CA PRO A 22 31.13 53.57 31.82
C PRO A 22 30.07 52.75 31.03
N ASP A 23 29.87 51.48 31.40
CA ASP A 23 28.90 50.61 30.77
C ASP A 23 27.46 51.14 30.87
N GLU A 24 27.12 51.84 31.93
CA GLU A 24 25.83 52.50 32.17
C GLU A 24 25.42 53.42 31.03
N VAL A 25 26.38 54.05 30.36
CA VAL A 25 26.12 54.95 29.23
C VAL A 25 25.50 54.19 28.05
N PHE A 26 26.00 53.01 27.79
CA PHE A 26 25.54 52.19 26.69
C PHE A 26 24.21 51.53 27.02
N TYR A 27 24.03 50.98 28.25
CA TYR A 27 22.76 50.37 28.66
C TYR A 27 21.62 51.39 28.67
N LYS A 28 21.87 52.65 29.11
CA LYS A 28 20.86 53.71 29.14
C LYS A 28 20.31 54.03 27.76
N VAL A 29 21.12 53.89 26.69
CA VAL A 29 20.65 54.04 25.30
C VAL A 29 19.55 53.03 24.98
N PHE A 30 19.68 51.79 25.45
CA PHE A 30 18.75 50.72 25.15
C PHE A 30 17.45 50.78 25.95
N GLU A 31 17.44 51.51 27.08
CA GLU A 31 16.26 51.73 27.92
C GLU A 31 15.34 52.84 27.36
N ILE A 32 15.82 53.68 26.43
CA ILE A 32 15.03 54.76 25.84
C ILE A 32 14.06 54.18 24.83
N GLU A 33 12.77 54.26 25.10
CA GLU A 33 11.73 53.74 24.21
C GLU A 33 11.50 54.62 22.98
N ASP A 34 11.52 55.98 23.17
CA ASP A 34 11.34 56.92 22.06
C ASP A 34 12.56 56.96 21.13
N ASN A 35 12.32 56.64 19.85
CA ASN A 35 13.38 56.58 18.84
C ASN A 35 14.09 57.90 18.58
N VAL A 36 13.35 59.00 18.61
CA VAL A 36 13.93 60.33 18.35
C VAL A 36 14.79 60.74 19.53
N GLU A 37 14.31 60.53 20.75
CA GLU A 37 15.04 60.74 21.96
C GLU A 37 16.31 59.90 22.04
N ARG A 38 16.19 58.61 21.69
CA ARG A 38 17.32 57.69 21.62
C ARG A 38 18.41 58.18 20.66
N GLN A 39 18.05 58.62 19.46
CA GLN A 39 19.01 59.15 18.50
C GLN A 39 19.68 60.43 18.98
N LYS A 40 18.92 61.35 19.57
CA LYS A 40 19.50 62.56 20.18
C LYS A 40 20.51 62.18 21.25
N TYR A 41 20.22 61.19 22.07
CA TYR A 41 21.14 60.71 23.11
C TYR A 41 22.40 60.09 22.52
N ILE A 42 22.29 59.24 21.50
CA ILE A 42 23.43 58.65 20.78
C ILE A 42 24.32 59.72 20.17
N GLU A 43 23.74 60.74 19.54
CA GLU A 43 24.51 61.84 18.98
C GLU A 43 25.20 62.70 20.05
N ALA A 44 24.51 62.92 21.16
CA ALA A 44 25.13 63.66 22.29
C ALA A 44 26.32 62.87 22.86
N LEU A 45 26.23 61.57 23.01
CA LEU A 45 27.33 60.71 23.45
C LEU A 45 28.51 60.70 22.45
N ARG A 46 28.21 60.64 21.15
CA ARG A 46 29.23 60.72 20.08
C ARG A 46 29.95 62.09 20.11
N ASN A 47 29.22 63.15 20.33
CA ASN A 47 29.81 64.49 20.43
C ASN A 47 30.68 64.57 21.68
N ALA A 48 30.22 64.10 22.83
CA ALA A 48 31.01 64.03 24.04
C ALA A 48 32.31 63.23 23.87
N ALA A 49 32.20 62.02 23.21
CA ALA A 49 33.38 61.23 22.90
C ALA A 49 34.35 61.91 21.90
N ARG A 50 33.84 62.77 21.01
CA ARG A 50 34.62 63.50 20.05
C ARG A 50 35.36 64.63 20.74
N GLU A 51 34.74 65.34 21.71
CA GLU A 51 35.34 66.36 22.52
C GLU A 51 36.59 65.85 23.25
N ILE A 52 36.55 64.65 23.80
CA ILE A 52 37.71 64.03 24.48
C ILE A 52 38.62 63.23 23.52
N LYS A 53 38.43 63.36 22.18
CA LYS A 53 39.22 62.69 21.10
C LYS A 53 39.25 61.19 21.16
N ARG A 54 38.18 60.52 21.67
CA ARG A 54 38.05 59.05 21.80
C ARG A 54 36.87 58.47 21.00
N ILE A 55 36.47 59.14 19.96
CA ILE A 55 35.29 58.77 19.17
C ILE A 55 35.40 57.33 18.54
N SER A 56 36.61 56.92 18.11
CA SER A 56 36.81 55.57 17.53
C SER A 56 36.62 54.50 18.58
N GLU A 57 37.11 54.66 19.77
CA GLU A 57 36.95 53.76 20.89
C GLU A 57 35.47 53.66 21.31
N PHE A 58 34.80 54.79 21.45
CA PHE A 58 33.37 54.85 21.74
C PHE A 58 32.55 54.09 20.70
N ASN A 59 32.79 54.33 19.42
CA ASN A 59 32.05 53.64 18.35
C ASN A 59 32.29 52.12 18.35
N ASN A 60 33.52 51.67 18.67
CA ASN A 60 33.81 50.23 18.78
C ASN A 60 33.08 49.60 19.97
N LEU A 61 33.14 50.25 21.14
CA LEU A 61 32.43 49.77 22.34
C LEU A 61 30.93 49.80 22.13
N PHE A 62 30.38 50.89 21.58
CA PHE A 62 28.96 51.00 21.26
C PHE A 62 28.50 49.85 20.36
N LYS A 63 29.29 49.51 19.34
CA LYS A 63 29.00 48.37 18.45
C LYS A 63 29.02 47.03 19.21
N GLN A 64 29.94 46.84 20.13
CA GLN A 64 30.00 45.61 20.93
C GLN A 64 28.80 45.50 21.90
N PHE A 65 28.48 46.57 22.61
CA PHE A 65 27.28 46.61 23.47
C PHE A 65 25.99 46.41 22.68
N GLN A 66 25.93 46.96 21.49
CA GLN A 66 24.80 46.78 20.57
C GLN A 66 24.64 45.30 20.20
N LEU A 67 25.74 44.62 19.87
CA LEU A 67 25.74 43.18 19.56
C LEU A 67 25.34 42.34 20.77
N ASP A 68 25.89 42.68 21.96
CA ASP A 68 25.55 41.98 23.21
C ASP A 68 24.07 42.16 23.57
N TYR A 69 23.54 43.38 23.47
CA TYR A 69 22.13 43.67 23.70
C TYR A 69 21.22 42.89 22.76
N ILE A 70 21.53 42.87 21.46
CA ILE A 70 20.79 42.07 20.47
C ILE A 70 20.88 40.57 20.80
N GLN A 71 22.04 40.09 21.26
CA GLN A 71 22.22 38.68 21.64
C GLN A 71 21.41 38.34 22.89
N ARG A 72 21.37 39.18 23.90
CA ARG A 72 20.54 39.01 25.10
C ARG A 72 19.05 39.01 24.76
N MET A 73 18.61 39.91 23.86
CA MET A 73 17.23 39.94 23.39
C MET A 73 16.83 38.62 22.67
N LYS A 74 17.75 38.05 21.89
CA LYS A 74 17.54 36.75 21.25
C LYS A 74 17.47 35.59 22.26
N GLN A 75 18.15 35.73 23.39
CA GLN A 75 18.11 34.76 24.49
C GLN A 75 16.99 35.05 25.49
N SER A 76 16.23 36.15 25.30
CA SER A 76 15.08 36.44 26.16
C SER A 76 14.09 35.29 26.13
N GLY A 77 13.68 34.83 27.30
CA GLY A 77 12.78 33.70 27.47
C GLY A 77 11.30 34.11 27.31
N ASN A 78 10.95 34.92 26.29
CA ASN A 78 9.57 35.29 26.05
C ASN A 78 8.73 34.02 25.84
N LYS A 79 7.52 34.03 26.37
CA LYS A 79 6.56 32.94 26.24
C LYS A 79 5.40 33.37 25.36
N THR A 80 4.76 32.42 24.72
CA THR A 80 3.50 32.63 24.00
C THR A 80 2.39 32.99 24.99
N ARG A 81 1.53 33.96 24.64
CA ARG A 81 0.47 34.50 25.50
C ARG A 81 -0.83 34.71 24.70
N PHE A 82 -1.20 33.67 23.95
CA PHE A 82 -2.48 33.72 23.23
C PHE A 82 -3.62 33.33 24.15
N THR A 83 -4.79 33.92 23.96
CA THR A 83 -5.99 33.52 24.68
C THR A 83 -6.37 32.08 24.33
N ASP A 84 -6.64 31.27 25.36
CA ASP A 84 -7.02 29.85 25.24
C ASP A 84 -6.06 29.01 24.39
N GLN A 85 -4.76 29.35 24.42
CA GLN A 85 -3.74 28.61 23.67
C GLN A 85 -3.64 27.14 24.13
N PRO A 86 -3.46 26.18 23.18
CA PRO A 86 -3.35 24.76 23.52
C PRO A 86 -2.13 24.40 24.37
N VAL A 87 -1.05 25.17 24.26
CA VAL A 87 0.20 24.96 24.99
C VAL A 87 0.96 26.27 25.15
N GLU A 88 1.67 26.46 26.27
CA GLU A 88 2.58 27.58 26.47
C GLU A 88 3.99 27.20 26.02
N LEU A 89 4.60 28.01 25.17
CA LEU A 89 5.95 27.80 24.64
C LEU A 89 6.87 28.99 24.92
N THR A 90 8.15 28.68 25.15
CA THR A 90 9.21 29.68 25.07
C THR A 90 9.45 30.02 23.60
N CYS A 91 9.40 31.31 23.26
CA CYS A 91 9.50 31.79 21.88
C CYS A 91 10.65 32.78 21.64
N GLY A 92 11.58 32.92 22.61
CA GLY A 92 12.80 33.71 22.45
C GLY A 92 12.57 35.22 22.23
N GLU A 93 13.01 35.77 21.09
CA GLU A 93 12.85 37.18 20.76
C GLU A 93 11.42 37.58 20.33
N TRP A 94 10.52 36.63 20.18
CA TRP A 94 9.19 36.86 19.64
C TRP A 94 8.20 37.31 20.71
N ASN A 95 7.37 38.31 20.37
CA ASN A 95 6.17 38.66 21.09
C ASN A 95 5.00 37.97 20.39
N ALA A 96 4.47 36.93 21.03
CA ALA A 96 3.42 36.05 20.52
C ALA A 96 2.18 36.20 21.41
N ASP A 97 1.23 37.04 20.99
CA ASP A 97 -0.02 37.39 21.68
C ASP A 97 -1.19 37.43 20.68
N ASP A 98 -2.38 37.78 21.15
CA ASP A 98 -3.60 37.80 20.34
C ASP A 98 -3.54 38.75 19.12
N MET A 99 -2.59 39.66 19.11
CA MET A 99 -2.30 40.52 17.95
C MET A 99 -1.36 39.90 16.93
N GLY A 100 -1.04 38.60 17.11
CA GLY A 100 -0.16 37.83 16.22
C GLY A 100 1.25 37.65 16.75
N VAL A 101 2.16 37.34 15.86
CA VAL A 101 3.56 37.04 16.17
C VAL A 101 4.48 38.05 15.51
N ARG A 102 5.21 38.79 16.33
CA ARG A 102 6.12 39.85 15.89
C ARG A 102 7.36 39.91 16.76
N CYS A 103 8.44 40.46 16.24
CA CYS A 103 9.62 40.80 17.04
C CYS A 103 10.17 42.16 16.67
N THR A 104 10.90 42.77 17.60
CA THR A 104 11.63 44.01 17.35
C THR A 104 13.05 43.66 16.91
N ARG A 105 13.44 44.09 15.73
CA ARG A 105 14.83 44.03 15.25
C ARG A 105 15.40 45.41 15.10
N TYR A 106 16.70 45.51 15.14
CA TYR A 106 17.39 46.77 15.00
C TYR A 106 18.15 46.82 13.68
N ASP A 107 18.02 47.92 12.94
CA ASP A 107 18.78 48.17 11.73
C ASP A 107 20.26 48.50 12.02
N LYS A 108 21.03 48.81 10.96
CA LYS A 108 22.45 49.20 11.11
C LYS A 108 22.67 50.48 11.91
N GLN A 109 21.65 51.34 11.98
CA GLN A 109 21.62 52.57 12.74
C GLN A 109 21.03 52.39 14.14
N PHE A 110 20.75 51.13 14.54
CA PHE A 110 20.11 50.79 15.80
C PHE A 110 18.67 51.33 15.93
N GLN A 111 17.97 51.49 14.79
CA GLN A 111 16.57 51.85 14.80
C GLN A 111 15.72 50.59 14.98
N PRO A 112 14.76 50.58 15.89
CA PRO A 112 13.87 49.45 16.06
C PRO A 112 12.93 49.30 14.85
N MET A 113 12.90 48.13 14.30
CA MET A 113 12.00 47.75 13.21
C MET A 113 11.10 46.60 13.70
N GLN A 114 9.79 46.76 13.57
CA GLN A 114 8.84 45.69 13.83
C GLN A 114 8.87 44.71 12.66
N VAL A 115 9.14 43.44 12.95
CA VAL A 115 9.15 42.36 11.98
C VAL A 115 8.00 41.44 12.31
N LEU A 116 7.07 41.29 11.38
CA LEU A 116 5.90 40.43 11.50
C LEU A 116 6.24 39.02 11.02
N ALA A 117 5.89 37.99 11.82
CA ALA A 117 5.90 36.61 11.40
C ALA A 117 4.51 36.15 10.99
N CYS A 118 3.46 36.50 11.75
CA CYS A 118 2.08 36.23 11.43
C CYS A 118 1.16 37.24 12.06
N SER A 119 0.10 37.65 11.35
CA SER A 119 -0.87 38.66 11.84
C SER A 119 -1.93 38.07 12.77
N HIS A 120 -1.95 36.77 12.99
CA HIS A 120 -2.84 36.09 13.92
C HIS A 120 -2.08 35.06 14.75
N PRO A 121 -2.67 34.58 15.88
CA PRO A 121 -2.06 33.56 16.73
C PRO A 121 -1.74 32.26 15.96
N ILE A 122 -0.52 31.79 16.12
CA ILE A 122 -0.04 30.51 15.58
C ILE A 122 1.12 29.99 16.43
N LEU A 123 1.15 28.67 16.68
CA LEU A 123 2.24 28.02 17.40
C LEU A 123 2.35 26.52 17.02
N PRO A 124 3.55 25.92 17.09
CA PRO A 124 3.68 24.48 17.01
C PRO A 124 3.16 23.84 18.30
N VAL A 125 2.39 22.77 18.19
CA VAL A 125 1.78 22.09 19.35
C VAL A 125 2.21 20.65 19.50
N GLU A 126 2.68 20.04 18.42
CA GLU A 126 3.06 18.63 18.41
C GLU A 126 4.10 18.36 17.32
N ILE A 127 5.02 17.44 17.61
CA ILE A 127 5.94 16.88 16.62
C ILE A 127 5.63 15.39 16.50
N LEU A 128 5.39 14.92 15.28
CA LEU A 128 5.16 13.52 14.95
C LEU A 128 6.38 12.98 14.23
N LYS A 129 6.90 11.84 14.68
CA LYS A 129 8.02 11.14 14.03
C LYS A 129 7.53 9.81 13.51
N ASN A 130 7.52 9.66 12.19
CA ASN A 130 7.06 8.45 11.53
C ASN A 130 8.01 7.27 11.82
N VAL A 131 7.44 6.13 12.24
CA VAL A 131 8.23 4.95 12.67
C VAL A 131 8.86 4.20 11.49
N ASP A 132 8.28 4.29 10.30
CA ASP A 132 8.80 3.63 9.10
C ASP A 132 9.91 4.45 8.43
N THR A 133 9.69 5.77 8.27
CA THR A 133 10.56 6.64 7.48
C THR A 133 11.50 7.51 8.32
N SER A 134 11.24 7.61 9.63
CA SER A 134 11.89 8.56 10.55
C SER A 134 11.69 10.04 10.18
N GLU A 135 10.84 10.34 9.21
CA GLU A 135 10.50 11.71 8.86
C GLU A 135 9.68 12.37 9.97
N GLU A 136 9.90 13.67 10.16
CA GLU A 136 9.16 14.45 11.14
C GLU A 136 8.11 15.33 10.48
N ARG A 137 6.96 15.44 11.15
CA ARG A 137 5.87 16.36 10.84
C ARG A 137 5.60 17.25 12.04
N ILE A 138 5.16 18.47 11.81
CA ILE A 138 4.83 19.44 12.83
C ILE A 138 3.35 19.78 12.73
N THR A 139 2.64 19.66 13.84
CA THR A 139 1.28 20.15 13.97
C THR A 139 1.32 21.58 14.46
N LEU A 140 0.79 22.50 13.64
CA LEU A 140 0.64 23.92 13.96
C LEU A 140 -0.80 24.18 14.38
N ALA A 141 -1.00 24.77 15.55
CA ALA A 141 -2.27 25.35 15.94
C ALA A 141 -2.30 26.83 15.54
N TYR A 142 -3.42 27.28 14.97
CA TYR A 142 -3.64 28.67 14.59
C TYR A 142 -5.06 29.09 14.90
N TYR A 143 -5.24 30.38 15.28
CA TYR A 143 -6.54 30.91 15.64
C TYR A 143 -7.18 31.63 14.46
N LYS A 144 -8.33 31.13 14.01
CA LYS A 144 -9.09 31.72 12.92
C LYS A 144 -10.59 31.45 13.10
N SER A 145 -11.43 32.42 12.67
CA SER A 145 -12.90 32.28 12.78
C SER A 145 -13.36 31.98 14.21
N ALA A 146 -12.77 32.66 15.19
CA ALA A 146 -13.06 32.53 16.61
C ALA A 146 -12.80 31.14 17.24
N ALA A 147 -11.93 30.33 16.61
CA ALA A 147 -11.55 29.02 17.13
C ALA A 147 -10.09 28.66 16.80
N TRP A 148 -9.47 27.89 17.68
CA TRP A 148 -8.22 27.22 17.41
C TRP A 148 -8.42 26.09 16.42
N GLN A 149 -7.66 26.08 15.35
CA GLN A 149 -7.61 25.04 14.32
C GLN A 149 -6.21 24.44 14.27
N GLN A 150 -6.08 23.24 13.72
CA GLN A 150 -4.79 22.56 13.62
C GLN A 150 -4.54 22.06 12.20
N ILE A 151 -3.25 22.09 11.83
CA ILE A 151 -2.75 21.51 10.58
C ILE A 151 -1.43 20.80 10.85
N THR A 152 -1.30 19.58 10.33
CA THR A 152 -0.03 18.83 10.38
C THR A 152 0.67 18.92 9.03
N VAL A 153 1.91 19.38 9.00
CA VAL A 153 2.73 19.56 7.80
C VAL A 153 4.09 18.89 7.96
N ASN A 154 4.71 18.52 6.84
CA ASN A 154 6.08 18.00 6.89
C ASN A 154 7.04 19.06 7.45
N ARG A 155 7.99 18.66 8.28
CA ARG A 155 8.99 19.58 8.86
C ARG A 155 9.73 20.38 7.79
N SER A 156 9.95 19.81 6.61
CA SER A 156 10.56 20.49 5.47
C SER A 156 9.77 21.71 4.97
N VAL A 157 8.45 21.75 5.20
CA VAL A 157 7.60 22.92 4.90
C VAL A 157 7.96 24.07 5.84
N CYS A 158 8.05 23.80 7.13
CA CYS A 158 8.40 24.79 8.15
C CYS A 158 9.86 25.28 8.05
N ALA A 159 10.71 24.61 7.29
CA ALA A 159 12.11 24.96 7.07
C ALA A 159 12.37 25.69 5.74
N ASN A 160 11.35 25.88 4.88
CA ASN A 160 11.51 26.45 3.54
C ASN A 160 10.50 27.58 3.30
N THR A 161 11.01 28.76 2.95
CA THR A 161 10.21 29.98 2.77
C THR A 161 9.18 29.88 1.64
N ASN A 162 9.47 29.19 0.55
CA ASN A 162 8.52 29.05 -0.55
C ASN A 162 7.45 28.01 -0.20
N LYS A 163 7.87 26.86 0.32
CA LYS A 163 6.93 25.78 0.71
C LYS A 163 5.97 26.21 1.82
N ILE A 164 6.44 27.02 2.78
CA ILE A 164 5.58 27.45 3.89
C ILE A 164 4.47 28.37 3.40
N VAL A 165 4.76 29.25 2.42
CA VAL A 165 3.74 30.09 1.78
C VAL A 165 2.73 29.22 1.04
N ASP A 166 3.20 28.32 0.16
CA ASP A 166 2.34 27.46 -0.66
C ASP A 166 1.38 26.61 0.18
N VAL A 167 1.87 26.05 1.28
CA VAL A 167 1.08 25.14 2.10
C VAL A 167 0.19 25.88 3.08
N LEU A 168 0.72 26.81 3.87
CA LEU A 168 -0.06 27.44 4.94
C LEU A 168 -1.13 28.41 4.42
N SER A 169 -0.89 29.07 3.27
CA SER A 169 -1.88 29.95 2.65
C SER A 169 -3.17 29.22 2.24
N GLN A 170 -3.10 27.93 1.88
CA GLN A 170 -4.27 27.11 1.54
C GLN A 170 -5.24 26.95 2.72
N TYR A 171 -4.73 27.08 3.95
CA TYR A 171 -5.54 27.02 5.17
C TYR A 171 -5.92 28.43 5.67
N GLY A 172 -5.62 29.45 4.88
CA GLY A 172 -5.89 30.84 5.21
C GLY A 172 -5.03 31.39 6.34
N ILE A 173 -3.86 30.78 6.58
CA ILE A 173 -2.84 31.33 7.48
C ILE A 173 -2.10 32.43 6.70
N GLU A 174 -2.00 33.62 7.28
CA GLU A 174 -1.43 34.77 6.61
C GLU A 174 0.11 34.72 6.56
N VAL A 175 0.60 33.95 5.61
CA VAL A 175 2.01 33.85 5.26
C VAL A 175 2.18 34.25 3.80
N THR A 176 3.05 35.24 3.57
CA THR A 176 3.39 35.79 2.26
C THR A 176 4.90 35.72 2.04
N SER A 177 5.38 36.10 0.85
CA SER A 177 6.81 36.21 0.56
C SER A 177 7.55 37.14 1.53
N ASP A 178 6.85 38.16 2.06
CA ASP A 178 7.47 39.20 2.91
C ASP A 178 7.73 38.70 4.34
N ASN A 179 6.82 37.91 4.91
CA ASN A 179 6.93 37.40 6.29
C ASN A 179 7.37 35.94 6.41
N ALA A 180 7.47 35.21 5.31
CA ALA A 180 7.81 33.78 5.30
C ALA A 180 9.12 33.44 6.05
N LYS A 181 10.16 34.26 5.86
CA LYS A 181 11.44 34.08 6.55
C LYS A 181 11.32 34.22 8.07
N SER A 182 10.48 35.16 8.51
CA SER A 182 10.20 35.40 9.93
C SER A 182 9.36 34.28 10.53
N MET A 183 8.37 33.77 9.78
CA MET A 183 7.56 32.63 10.17
C MET A 183 8.40 31.33 10.35
N VAL A 184 9.25 31.03 9.36
CA VAL A 184 10.18 29.87 9.45
C VAL A 184 11.05 29.98 10.69
N ARG A 185 11.58 31.20 10.97
CA ARG A 185 12.43 31.44 12.14
C ARG A 185 11.67 31.30 13.45
N TYR A 186 10.48 31.86 13.55
CA TYR A 186 9.62 31.75 14.72
C TYR A 186 9.31 30.28 15.08
N ILE A 187 8.86 29.52 14.09
CA ILE A 187 8.54 28.09 14.30
C ILE A 187 9.80 27.32 14.74
N SER A 188 10.95 27.58 14.08
CA SER A 188 12.22 26.96 14.43
C SER A 188 12.65 27.28 15.86
N ASP A 189 12.52 28.54 16.28
CA ASP A 189 12.87 28.99 17.64
C ASP A 189 11.95 28.34 18.68
N CYS A 190 10.63 28.29 18.43
CA CYS A 190 9.68 27.60 19.31
C CYS A 190 10.02 26.11 19.45
N VAL A 191 10.30 25.42 18.34
CA VAL A 191 10.65 23.97 18.38
C VAL A 191 11.97 23.75 19.12
N GLY A 192 13.00 24.57 18.85
CA GLY A 192 14.33 24.41 19.45
C GLY A 192 14.39 24.71 20.94
N MET A 193 13.54 25.62 21.43
CA MET A 193 13.53 26.06 22.83
C MET A 193 12.63 25.20 23.74
N ASN A 194 11.80 24.32 23.17
CA ASN A 194 10.82 23.54 23.95
C ASN A 194 10.92 22.02 23.71
N PRO A 195 12.11 21.40 23.80
CA PRO A 195 12.29 19.98 23.46
C PRO A 195 11.52 19.02 24.40
N VAL A 196 11.19 19.45 25.61
CA VAL A 196 10.42 18.65 26.57
C VAL A 196 8.92 18.71 26.27
N VAL A 197 8.41 19.91 25.97
CA VAL A 197 6.99 20.16 25.69
C VAL A 197 6.63 19.59 24.31
N LEU A 198 7.50 19.78 23.32
CA LEU A 198 7.36 19.32 21.94
C LEU A 198 8.19 18.03 21.71
N ASN A 199 8.19 17.11 22.69
CA ASN A 199 8.84 15.81 22.52
C ASN A 199 8.18 15.05 21.38
N PRO A 200 8.96 14.55 20.39
CA PRO A 200 8.38 13.83 19.25
C PRO A 200 7.59 12.60 19.66
N LYS A 201 6.32 12.54 19.27
CA LYS A 201 5.47 11.37 19.41
C LYS A 201 5.67 10.43 18.23
N ARG A 202 5.60 9.14 18.48
CA ARG A 202 5.60 8.12 17.42
C ARG A 202 4.36 8.27 16.55
N SER A 203 4.53 8.16 15.23
CA SER A 203 3.41 8.24 14.29
C SER A 203 3.59 7.28 13.13
N ILE A 204 2.50 7.01 12.43
CA ILE A 204 2.49 6.18 11.22
C ILE A 204 1.36 6.64 10.28
N ASN A 205 1.60 6.52 8.97
CA ASN A 205 0.63 6.93 7.95
C ASN A 205 -0.05 5.75 7.23
N ARG A 206 0.08 4.55 7.76
CA ARG A 206 -0.51 3.30 7.28
C ARG A 206 -1.05 2.46 8.43
N LEU A 207 -1.73 1.39 8.10
CA LEU A 207 -2.25 0.38 9.03
C LEU A 207 -1.31 -0.82 9.13
N GLY A 208 -1.69 -1.82 9.93
CA GLY A 208 -0.99 -3.11 10.03
C GLY A 208 0.21 -3.12 10.97
N TRP A 209 1.07 -4.11 10.78
CA TRP A 209 2.19 -4.40 11.66
C TRP A 209 3.29 -3.33 11.66
N MET A 210 3.82 -3.06 12.86
CA MET A 210 5.01 -2.27 13.15
C MET A 210 5.88 -3.08 14.13
N GLY A 211 6.60 -4.08 13.63
CA GLY A 211 7.24 -5.07 14.48
C GLY A 211 6.20 -5.94 15.19
N ARG A 212 6.05 -5.80 16.51
CA ARG A 212 5.01 -6.50 17.28
C ARG A 212 3.76 -5.67 17.57
N GLU A 213 3.78 -4.39 17.28
CA GLU A 213 2.64 -3.50 17.43
C GLU A 213 1.78 -3.50 16.16
N PHE A 214 0.50 -3.16 16.30
CA PHE A 214 -0.43 -3.19 15.17
C PHE A 214 -1.34 -1.95 15.15
N MET A 215 -1.26 -1.13 14.10
CA MET A 215 -2.18 -0.02 13.88
C MET A 215 -3.50 -0.55 13.28
N PRO A 216 -4.69 -0.23 13.88
CA PRO A 216 -4.94 0.86 14.83
C PRO A 216 -4.98 0.46 16.32
N TYR A 217 -4.67 -0.78 16.70
CA TYR A 217 -4.84 -1.30 18.07
C TYR A 217 -3.62 -1.02 18.99
N VAL A 218 -2.94 0.08 18.74
CA VAL A 218 -1.81 0.59 19.54
C VAL A 218 -2.17 1.95 20.13
N THR A 219 -1.74 2.24 21.36
CA THR A 219 -2.13 3.44 22.10
C THR A 219 -1.13 4.58 22.04
N ASP A 220 0.16 4.29 21.85
CA ASP A 220 1.25 5.28 21.90
C ASP A 220 1.79 5.69 20.52
N VAL A 221 1.12 5.28 19.44
CA VAL A 221 1.41 5.66 18.06
C VAL A 221 0.23 6.42 17.48
N VAL A 222 0.48 7.61 16.97
CA VAL A 222 -0.53 8.47 16.36
C VAL A 222 -0.65 8.14 14.87
N TYR A 223 -1.88 7.99 14.39
CA TYR A 223 -2.11 7.96 12.94
C TYR A 223 -1.95 9.36 12.36
N ASP A 224 -1.01 9.53 11.43
CA ASP A 224 -0.69 10.79 10.76
C ASP A 224 -0.89 10.76 9.25
N GLY A 225 -1.73 9.84 8.76
CA GLY A 225 -2.05 9.67 7.34
C GLY A 225 -2.70 10.90 6.71
N GLY A 226 -2.76 10.89 5.38
CA GLY A 226 -3.42 11.94 4.62
C GLY A 226 -4.94 11.85 4.70
N LYS A 227 -5.63 12.98 4.54
CA LYS A 227 -7.10 13.08 4.52
C LYS A 227 -7.79 12.10 3.56
N ASP A 228 -7.10 11.67 2.51
CA ASP A 228 -7.62 10.72 1.52
C ASP A 228 -7.96 9.36 2.13
N PHE A 229 -7.24 8.94 3.18
CA PHE A 229 -7.42 7.67 3.85
C PHE A 229 -8.15 7.76 5.20
N ASP A 230 -8.39 8.96 5.71
CA ASP A 230 -9.14 9.16 6.95
C ASP A 230 -10.49 8.41 6.97
N PRO A 231 -11.29 8.41 5.89
CA PRO A 231 -12.55 7.68 5.88
C PRO A 231 -12.37 6.16 6.03
N VAL A 232 -11.29 5.59 5.48
CA VAL A 232 -10.98 4.16 5.62
C VAL A 232 -10.51 3.86 7.04
N PHE A 233 -9.62 4.70 7.58
CA PHE A 233 -9.14 4.59 8.96
C PHE A 233 -10.29 4.64 9.96
N GLN A 234 -11.23 5.58 9.80
CA GLN A 234 -12.39 5.74 10.67
C GLN A 234 -13.38 4.56 10.60
N ASN A 235 -13.36 3.78 9.52
CA ASN A 235 -14.20 2.59 9.39
C ASN A 235 -13.62 1.37 10.12
N ILE A 236 -12.33 1.39 10.51
CA ILE A 236 -11.70 0.31 11.28
C ILE A 236 -11.89 0.60 12.76
N ARG A 237 -13.05 0.25 13.23
CA ARG A 237 -13.50 0.37 14.63
C ARG A 237 -14.48 -0.74 14.95
N HIS A 238 -14.79 -0.94 16.20
CA HIS A 238 -15.88 -1.81 16.60
C HIS A 238 -17.15 -1.02 16.86
N GLU A 239 -18.29 -1.63 16.58
CA GLU A 239 -19.62 -1.08 16.88
C GLU A 239 -20.62 -2.21 17.14
N GLY A 240 -21.68 -1.95 17.94
CA GLY A 240 -22.73 -2.90 18.24
C GLY A 240 -22.31 -4.01 19.19
N SER A 241 -22.91 -5.19 19.03
CA SER A 241 -22.73 -6.35 19.90
C SER A 241 -21.81 -7.39 19.28
N PHE A 242 -20.74 -7.76 19.98
CA PHE A 242 -19.87 -8.87 19.58
C PHE A 242 -20.64 -10.21 19.49
N GLU A 243 -21.52 -10.49 20.45
CA GLU A 243 -22.26 -11.75 20.48
C GLU A 243 -23.30 -11.84 19.35
N ALA A 244 -23.97 -10.74 19.00
CA ALA A 244 -24.88 -10.69 17.86
C ALA A 244 -24.09 -10.96 16.55
N TRP A 245 -22.95 -10.29 16.36
CA TRP A 245 -22.06 -10.51 15.24
C TRP A 245 -21.56 -11.95 15.19
N ARG A 246 -21.03 -12.48 16.31
CA ARG A 246 -20.46 -13.82 16.39
C ARG A 246 -21.48 -14.90 16.05
N THR A 247 -22.68 -14.83 16.65
CA THR A 247 -23.73 -15.81 16.41
C THR A 247 -24.19 -15.82 14.95
N HIS A 248 -24.39 -14.65 14.37
CA HIS A 248 -24.77 -14.52 12.97
C HIS A 248 -23.67 -15.04 12.03
N CYS A 249 -22.43 -14.66 12.26
CA CYS A 249 -21.29 -15.09 11.45
C CYS A 249 -20.99 -16.60 11.61
N ALA A 250 -21.20 -17.19 12.79
CA ALA A 250 -21.09 -18.62 12.99
C ALA A 250 -22.10 -19.40 12.12
N ASP A 251 -23.34 -18.88 11.99
CA ASP A 251 -24.33 -19.48 11.09
C ASP A 251 -23.92 -19.37 9.62
N LEU A 252 -23.43 -18.22 9.19
CA LEU A 252 -22.92 -18.03 7.83
C LEU A 252 -21.75 -18.95 7.50
N ARG A 253 -20.86 -19.20 8.46
CA ARG A 253 -19.65 -20.04 8.32
C ARG A 253 -19.95 -21.53 8.18
N LYS A 254 -21.19 -21.99 8.36
CA LYS A 254 -21.61 -23.35 7.99
C LYS A 254 -21.45 -23.61 6.49
N ASN A 255 -21.53 -22.54 5.68
CA ASN A 255 -21.14 -22.62 4.27
C ASN A 255 -19.62 -22.59 4.15
N LYS A 256 -19.01 -23.60 3.54
CA LYS A 256 -17.58 -23.82 3.39
C LYS A 256 -16.89 -22.64 2.70
N ILE A 257 -17.46 -22.08 1.62
CA ILE A 257 -16.90 -20.96 0.86
C ILE A 257 -16.93 -19.68 1.69
N VAL A 258 -18.02 -19.42 2.42
CA VAL A 258 -18.11 -18.29 3.35
C VAL A 258 -17.04 -18.41 4.42
N ARG A 259 -16.87 -19.59 5.01
CA ARG A 259 -15.83 -19.85 6.02
C ARG A 259 -14.41 -19.62 5.47
N MET A 260 -14.14 -20.06 4.23
CA MET A 260 -12.87 -19.77 3.55
C MET A 260 -12.66 -18.26 3.33
N ALA A 261 -13.70 -17.49 3.03
CA ALA A 261 -13.60 -16.05 2.90
C ALA A 261 -13.20 -15.35 4.22
N PHE A 262 -13.78 -15.80 5.36
CA PHE A 262 -13.35 -15.36 6.70
C PHE A 262 -11.88 -15.69 6.95
N ALA A 263 -11.47 -16.91 6.64
CA ALA A 263 -10.09 -17.37 6.79
C ALA A 263 -9.14 -16.55 5.88
N ALA A 264 -9.52 -16.27 4.63
CA ALA A 264 -8.73 -15.46 3.70
C ALA A 264 -8.59 -14.01 4.17
N SER A 265 -9.64 -13.45 4.79
CA SER A 265 -9.58 -12.11 5.40
C SER A 265 -8.60 -12.06 6.58
N PHE A 266 -8.68 -13.03 7.49
CA PHE A 266 -7.78 -13.07 8.64
C PHE A 266 -6.34 -13.49 8.26
N ALA A 267 -6.16 -14.35 7.25
CA ALA A 267 -4.85 -14.74 6.74
C ALA A 267 -3.99 -13.54 6.32
N SER A 268 -4.61 -12.41 5.95
CA SER A 268 -3.91 -11.17 5.60
C SER A 268 -2.90 -10.74 6.67
N VAL A 269 -3.30 -10.72 7.93
CA VAL A 269 -2.43 -10.30 9.04
C VAL A 269 -1.39 -11.36 9.43
N LEU A 270 -1.52 -12.58 8.92
CA LEU A 270 -0.55 -13.65 9.13
C LEU A 270 0.56 -13.66 8.07
N ILE A 271 0.37 -13.03 6.90
CA ILE A 271 1.33 -13.05 5.79
C ILE A 271 2.72 -12.58 6.25
N GLU A 272 2.81 -11.46 6.94
CA GLU A 272 4.09 -10.92 7.43
C GLU A 272 4.72 -11.78 8.52
N PRO A 273 4.03 -12.15 9.62
CA PRO A 273 4.58 -13.02 10.65
C PRO A 273 5.03 -14.39 10.15
N LEU A 274 4.37 -14.94 9.13
CA LEU A 274 4.69 -16.24 8.52
C LEU A 274 5.73 -16.14 7.38
N ASN A 275 6.12 -14.92 6.99
CA ASN A 275 6.94 -14.68 5.80
C ASN A 275 6.34 -15.29 4.52
N ALA A 276 5.01 -15.28 4.43
CA ALA A 276 4.26 -15.73 3.26
C ALA A 276 4.15 -14.63 2.20
N LEU A 277 3.58 -14.96 1.05
CA LEU A 277 3.36 -14.00 -0.04
C LEU A 277 1.91 -13.51 -0.05
N PRO A 278 1.66 -12.26 -0.46
CA PRO A 278 0.32 -11.80 -0.79
C PRO A 278 -0.34 -12.71 -1.82
N PHE A 279 -1.64 -12.92 -1.69
CA PHE A 279 -2.41 -13.77 -2.58
C PHE A 279 -3.79 -13.17 -2.85
N VAL A 280 -4.46 -13.69 -3.88
CA VAL A 280 -5.83 -13.31 -4.25
C VAL A 280 -6.77 -14.44 -3.90
N PHE A 281 -7.88 -14.11 -3.25
CA PHE A 281 -9.05 -14.95 -3.04
C PHE A 281 -10.20 -14.37 -3.88
N HIS A 282 -10.65 -15.10 -4.89
CA HIS A 282 -11.62 -14.60 -5.86
C HIS A 282 -12.87 -15.48 -5.92
N LEU A 283 -14.03 -14.88 -5.68
CA LEU A 283 -15.34 -15.50 -5.83
C LEU A 283 -15.97 -14.98 -7.13
N TRP A 284 -16.29 -15.88 -8.05
CA TRP A 284 -16.93 -15.49 -9.29
C TRP A 284 -18.15 -16.37 -9.61
N SER A 285 -19.09 -15.84 -10.40
CA SER A 285 -20.24 -16.55 -10.92
C SER A 285 -20.83 -15.78 -12.08
N GLY A 286 -21.15 -16.44 -13.17
CA GLY A 286 -21.90 -15.86 -14.28
C GLY A 286 -23.34 -15.48 -13.90
N GLU A 287 -23.82 -15.93 -12.75
CA GLU A 287 -25.15 -15.60 -12.25
C GLU A 287 -25.11 -14.50 -11.19
N SER A 288 -26.09 -13.61 -11.25
CA SER A 288 -26.31 -12.60 -10.21
C SER A 288 -27.08 -13.19 -9.03
N GLY A 289 -26.94 -12.57 -7.83
CA GLY A 289 -27.72 -12.99 -6.65
C GLY A 289 -27.15 -14.18 -5.86
N THR A 290 -25.97 -14.66 -6.18
CA THR A 290 -25.25 -15.72 -5.42
C THR A 290 -24.66 -15.24 -4.10
N ALA A 291 -24.83 -13.98 -3.72
CA ALA A 291 -24.38 -13.36 -2.47
C ALA A 291 -22.86 -13.25 -2.27
N LYS A 292 -22.07 -13.21 -3.34
CA LYS A 292 -20.60 -13.04 -3.31
C LYS A 292 -20.20 -11.77 -2.55
N THR A 293 -20.82 -10.64 -2.88
CA THR A 293 -20.55 -9.33 -2.21
C THR A 293 -20.83 -9.40 -0.71
N VAL A 294 -21.98 -10.00 -0.32
CA VAL A 294 -22.35 -10.17 1.10
C VAL A 294 -21.35 -11.04 1.84
N THR A 295 -20.82 -12.09 1.18
CA THR A 295 -19.77 -12.96 1.74
C THR A 295 -18.49 -12.19 2.04
N ILE A 296 -18.04 -11.33 1.11
CA ILE A 296 -16.87 -10.47 1.36
C ILE A 296 -17.17 -9.43 2.45
N MET A 297 -18.37 -8.85 2.48
CA MET A 297 -18.77 -7.95 3.57
C MET A 297 -18.70 -8.66 4.93
N ALA A 298 -19.17 -9.91 5.01
CA ALA A 298 -19.07 -10.71 6.23
C ALA A 298 -17.60 -10.94 6.65
N ALA A 299 -16.74 -11.30 5.73
CA ALA A 299 -15.31 -11.49 5.98
C ALA A 299 -14.61 -10.19 6.42
N MET A 300 -15.00 -9.04 5.87
CA MET A 300 -14.43 -7.73 6.23
C MET A 300 -14.97 -7.17 7.54
N SER A 301 -16.14 -7.63 8.01
CA SER A 301 -16.73 -7.22 9.29
C SER A 301 -15.89 -7.64 10.51
N ILE A 302 -14.90 -8.52 10.35
CA ILE A 302 -13.87 -8.83 11.35
C ILE A 302 -13.18 -7.54 11.81
N TRP A 303 -12.86 -6.63 10.88
CA TRP A 303 -11.98 -5.48 11.07
C TRP A 303 -12.71 -4.17 11.34
N GLY A 304 -13.92 -4.02 10.83
CA GLY A 304 -14.66 -2.77 10.95
C GLY A 304 -15.91 -2.75 10.09
N ASN A 305 -16.38 -1.54 9.76
CA ASN A 305 -17.61 -1.36 8.99
C ASN A 305 -17.46 -1.91 7.55
N PRO A 306 -18.15 -3.01 7.22
CA PRO A 306 -18.02 -3.67 5.92
C PRO A 306 -18.81 -2.98 4.79
N LYS A 307 -19.41 -1.82 5.07
CA LYS A 307 -20.22 -1.09 4.11
C LYS A 307 -19.46 -0.81 2.82
N MET A 308 -20.19 -0.88 1.70
CA MET A 308 -19.67 -0.48 0.38
C MET A 308 -19.18 0.98 0.40
N GLY A 309 -17.98 1.21 -0.09
CA GLY A 309 -17.28 2.49 0.06
C GLY A 309 -16.52 2.65 1.39
N GLY A 310 -16.81 1.82 2.39
CA GLY A 310 -16.06 1.66 3.63
C GLY A 310 -14.85 0.74 3.46
N LEU A 311 -14.90 -0.44 4.07
CA LEU A 311 -13.84 -1.46 3.92
C LEU A 311 -13.97 -2.28 2.63
N VAL A 312 -15.17 -2.43 2.07
CA VAL A 312 -15.38 -3.03 0.75
C VAL A 312 -15.43 -1.93 -0.30
N LYS A 313 -14.59 -2.02 -1.33
CA LYS A 313 -14.48 -1.03 -2.41
C LYS A 313 -15.11 -1.55 -3.69
N THR A 314 -15.70 -0.66 -4.49
CA THR A 314 -15.99 -0.99 -5.88
C THR A 314 -14.69 -0.97 -6.68
N MET A 315 -14.54 -1.86 -7.64
CA MET A 315 -13.34 -1.92 -8.48
C MET A 315 -13.35 -0.91 -9.64
N ASN A 316 -14.30 0.03 -9.66
CA ASN A 316 -14.27 1.18 -10.59
C ASN A 316 -13.19 2.20 -10.16
N THR A 317 -11.94 1.77 -10.23
CA THR A 317 -10.76 2.52 -9.79
C THR A 317 -9.60 2.31 -10.76
N THR A 318 -8.45 2.94 -10.50
CA THR A 318 -7.21 2.76 -11.27
C THR A 318 -6.27 1.79 -10.57
N LYS A 319 -5.31 1.20 -11.32
CA LYS A 319 -4.23 0.38 -10.73
C LYS A 319 -3.47 1.13 -9.64
N VAL A 320 -3.22 2.44 -9.83
CA VAL A 320 -2.56 3.29 -8.83
C VAL A 320 -3.40 3.41 -7.55
N GLY A 321 -4.73 3.52 -7.71
CA GLY A 321 -5.65 3.54 -6.58
C GLY A 321 -5.61 2.24 -5.77
N ILE A 322 -5.58 1.08 -6.43
CA ILE A 322 -5.45 -0.22 -5.78
C ILE A 322 -4.14 -0.30 -4.98
N VAL A 323 -3.00 0.04 -5.61
CA VAL A 323 -1.68 0.00 -4.97
C VAL A 323 -1.60 0.94 -3.77
N ARG A 324 -2.15 2.15 -3.87
CA ARG A 324 -2.18 3.10 -2.74
C ARG A 324 -3.00 2.58 -1.57
N ASN A 325 -4.17 2.00 -1.84
CA ASN A 325 -5.01 1.39 -0.81
C ASN A 325 -4.34 0.15 -0.20
N ALA A 326 -3.72 -0.73 -1.00
CA ALA A 326 -2.98 -1.88 -0.52
C ALA A 326 -1.84 -1.47 0.42
N ALA A 327 -1.04 -0.48 0.03
CA ALA A 327 0.03 0.06 0.85
C ALA A 327 -0.46 0.73 2.14
N PHE A 328 -1.62 1.38 2.09
CA PHE A 328 -2.26 1.97 3.27
C PHE A 328 -2.77 0.91 4.25
N LEU A 329 -3.46 -0.11 3.75
CA LEU A 329 -3.95 -1.24 4.56
C LEU A 329 -2.80 -2.09 5.10
N TYR A 330 -1.73 -2.21 4.37
CA TYR A 330 -0.47 -2.89 4.62
C TYR A 330 -0.62 -4.38 4.95
N SER A 331 -1.10 -4.73 6.16
CA SER A 331 -1.35 -6.12 6.59
C SER A 331 -2.83 -6.47 6.65
N LEU A 332 -3.72 -5.48 6.64
CA LEU A 332 -5.16 -5.72 6.63
C LEU A 332 -5.63 -6.16 5.24
N PRO A 333 -6.70 -6.97 5.12
CA PRO A 333 -7.18 -7.43 3.83
C PRO A 333 -7.69 -6.28 2.95
N PHE A 334 -7.48 -6.40 1.65
CA PHE A 334 -8.08 -5.52 0.65
C PHE A 334 -9.30 -6.21 0.03
N ALA A 335 -10.47 -5.60 0.12
CA ALA A 335 -11.70 -6.13 -0.46
C ALA A 335 -12.20 -5.27 -1.62
N GLY A 336 -12.44 -5.91 -2.77
CA GLY A 336 -12.95 -5.27 -3.98
C GLY A 336 -14.09 -6.04 -4.63
N ASP A 337 -15.19 -5.34 -4.88
CA ASP A 337 -16.39 -5.89 -5.49
C ASP A 337 -16.47 -5.55 -6.98
N GLU A 338 -17.01 -6.48 -7.78
CA GLU A 338 -17.17 -6.33 -9.23
C GLU A 338 -15.87 -6.03 -9.98
N LEU A 339 -14.91 -6.96 -9.91
CA LEU A 339 -13.59 -6.80 -10.53
C LEU A 339 -13.65 -6.47 -12.03
N GLN A 340 -14.68 -6.95 -12.75
CA GLN A 340 -14.90 -6.64 -14.16
C GLN A 340 -15.11 -5.13 -14.44
N THR A 341 -15.45 -4.33 -13.43
CA THR A 341 -15.62 -2.87 -13.57
C THR A 341 -14.30 -2.09 -13.62
N LEU A 342 -13.17 -2.76 -13.43
CA LEU A 342 -11.85 -2.14 -13.53
C LEU A 342 -11.59 -1.65 -14.96
N LYS A 343 -11.95 -0.41 -15.23
CA LYS A 343 -11.87 0.23 -16.55
C LYS A 343 -10.45 0.72 -16.86
N ASP A 344 -9.52 -0.19 -17.00
CA ASP A 344 -8.26 0.15 -17.64
C ASP A 344 -8.30 -0.41 -19.07
N LYS A 345 -8.36 0.43 -20.07
CA LYS A 345 -8.45 0.06 -21.51
C LYS A 345 -7.33 -0.88 -21.96
N TRP A 346 -6.31 -1.09 -21.13
CA TRP A 346 -5.16 -1.92 -21.38
C TRP A 346 -5.24 -3.31 -20.69
N VAL A 347 -6.28 -3.59 -19.90
CA VAL A 347 -6.44 -4.87 -19.20
C VAL A 347 -7.21 -5.84 -20.09
N THR A 348 -6.55 -6.42 -21.06
CA THR A 348 -7.09 -7.59 -21.80
C THR A 348 -7.14 -8.82 -20.93
N ASN A 349 -6.27 -8.91 -19.92
CA ASN A 349 -6.29 -9.90 -18.84
C ASN A 349 -5.77 -9.27 -17.52
N PHE A 350 -6.12 -9.84 -16.40
CA PHE A 350 -5.73 -9.37 -15.07
C PHE A 350 -4.32 -9.81 -14.64
N ASP A 351 -3.56 -10.50 -15.48
CA ASP A 351 -2.25 -11.05 -15.13
C ASP A 351 -1.30 -10.00 -14.55
N GLN A 352 -1.22 -8.82 -15.18
CA GLN A 352 -0.34 -7.74 -14.71
C GLN A 352 -0.78 -7.19 -13.35
N LEU A 353 -2.08 -7.09 -13.12
CA LEU A 353 -2.61 -6.67 -11.82
C LEU A 353 -2.28 -7.70 -10.74
N ILE A 354 -2.56 -8.99 -11.03
CA ILE A 354 -2.27 -10.09 -10.10
C ILE A 354 -0.79 -10.09 -9.72
N TYR A 355 0.12 -10.00 -10.70
CA TYR A 355 1.55 -9.92 -10.43
C TYR A 355 1.90 -8.73 -9.53
N GLN A 356 1.43 -7.55 -9.86
CA GLN A 356 1.74 -6.33 -9.13
C GLN A 356 1.27 -6.40 -7.67
N ILE A 357 0.01 -6.80 -7.42
CA ILE A 357 -0.53 -6.83 -6.06
C ILE A 357 0.04 -7.96 -5.21
N THR A 358 0.41 -9.10 -5.84
CA THR A 358 0.95 -10.27 -5.12
C THR A 358 2.47 -10.27 -4.98
N GLU A 359 3.19 -9.33 -5.59
CA GLU A 359 4.60 -9.09 -5.31
C GLU A 359 4.81 -8.34 -3.99
N GLY A 360 3.81 -7.63 -3.51
CA GLY A 360 3.87 -6.90 -2.24
C GLY A 360 4.77 -5.66 -2.26
N ILE A 361 5.12 -5.16 -3.45
CA ILE A 361 5.99 -4.00 -3.65
C ILE A 361 5.57 -3.20 -4.89
N ASP A 362 5.55 -1.87 -4.80
CA ASP A 362 5.25 -0.98 -5.93
C ASP A 362 6.47 -0.82 -6.85
N LYS A 363 6.22 -0.29 -8.03
CA LYS A 363 7.27 0.07 -8.97
C LYS A 363 8.09 1.23 -8.44
N MET A 364 9.42 1.15 -8.57
CA MET A 364 10.30 2.27 -8.30
C MET A 364 9.99 3.44 -9.24
N ARG A 365 9.89 4.64 -8.70
CA ARG A 365 9.66 5.88 -9.47
C ARG A 365 10.76 6.88 -9.18
N GLY A 366 11.36 7.43 -10.24
CA GLY A 366 12.33 8.52 -10.12
C GLY A 366 11.62 9.83 -9.73
N ARG A 367 12.27 10.64 -8.89
CA ARG A 367 11.83 12.02 -8.57
C ARG A 367 12.31 12.98 -9.66
N ALA A 368 11.50 13.98 -9.97
CA ALA A 368 11.86 15.03 -10.95
C ALA A 368 13.15 15.79 -10.57
N ASN A 369 13.46 15.87 -9.28
CA ASN A 369 14.64 16.56 -8.75
C ASN A 369 15.82 15.61 -8.44
N GLY A 370 15.81 14.40 -9.02
CA GLY A 370 16.81 13.35 -8.75
C GLY A 370 16.46 12.49 -7.53
N GLY A 371 16.97 11.25 -7.51
CA GLY A 371 16.66 10.25 -6.52
C GLY A 371 15.44 9.40 -6.88
N VAL A 372 15.03 8.52 -5.96
CA VAL A 372 13.91 7.58 -6.12
C VAL A 372 12.87 7.88 -5.05
N ASP A 373 11.59 7.81 -5.42
CA ASP A 373 10.50 7.84 -4.43
C ASP A 373 10.58 6.61 -3.53
N GLU A 374 10.12 6.77 -2.31
CA GLU A 374 9.95 5.65 -1.40
C GLU A 374 9.06 4.58 -2.04
N THR A 375 9.60 3.37 -2.18
CA THR A 375 8.86 2.27 -2.77
C THR A 375 7.89 1.71 -1.76
N LYS A 376 6.59 1.83 -2.02
CA LYS A 376 5.54 1.32 -1.14
C LYS A 376 5.54 -0.20 -1.12
N THR A 377 5.30 -0.78 0.06
CA THR A 377 5.19 -2.23 0.26
C THR A 377 3.87 -2.58 0.94
N TRP A 378 3.45 -3.82 0.84
CA TRP A 378 2.27 -4.36 1.50
C TRP A 378 2.35 -5.88 1.67
N ARG A 379 1.52 -6.41 2.57
CA ARG A 379 1.41 -7.84 2.90
C ARG A 379 -0.06 -8.23 3.07
N ASN A 380 -0.88 -7.90 2.05
CA ASN A 380 -2.33 -8.13 2.08
C ASN A 380 -2.72 -9.49 1.48
N SER A 381 -3.85 -10.03 1.94
CA SER A 381 -4.73 -10.84 1.10
C SER A 381 -5.68 -9.92 0.33
N PHE A 382 -6.01 -10.31 -0.90
CA PHE A 382 -6.93 -9.56 -1.77
C PHE A 382 -8.19 -10.39 -2.00
N LEU A 383 -9.32 -9.92 -1.50
CA LEU A 383 -10.61 -10.57 -1.65
C LEU A 383 -11.40 -9.87 -2.76
N PHE A 384 -11.66 -10.57 -3.84
CA PHE A 384 -12.40 -10.02 -4.97
C PHE A 384 -13.66 -10.79 -5.27
N THR A 385 -14.66 -10.10 -5.84
CA THR A 385 -15.80 -10.72 -6.51
C THR A 385 -15.83 -10.35 -7.99
N GLY A 386 -16.47 -11.20 -8.79
CA GLY A 386 -16.63 -10.97 -10.22
C GLY A 386 -17.73 -11.79 -10.83
N GLU A 387 -18.04 -11.49 -12.11
CA GLU A 387 -18.94 -12.29 -12.95
C GLU A 387 -18.17 -13.31 -13.79
N GLU A 388 -16.86 -13.10 -13.95
CA GLU A 388 -15.97 -13.95 -14.71
C GLU A 388 -14.76 -14.37 -13.87
N PRO A 389 -14.09 -15.50 -14.20
CA PRO A 389 -12.83 -15.85 -13.58
C PRO A 389 -11.76 -14.78 -13.85
N ILE A 390 -10.98 -14.43 -12.82
CA ILE A 390 -9.87 -13.48 -12.93
C ILE A 390 -8.72 -14.05 -13.78
N THR A 391 -8.57 -15.40 -13.80
CA THR A 391 -7.58 -16.10 -14.62
C THR A 391 -8.26 -16.75 -15.83
N LYS A 392 -7.72 -16.48 -17.02
CA LYS A 392 -8.22 -17.05 -18.29
C LYS A 392 -7.40 -18.26 -18.73
N ALA A 393 -7.88 -18.98 -19.74
CA ALA A 393 -7.16 -20.14 -20.30
C ALA A 393 -5.72 -19.78 -20.73
N ASN A 394 -5.51 -18.59 -21.30
CA ASN A 394 -4.21 -18.08 -21.74
C ASN A 394 -3.45 -17.27 -20.66
N SER A 395 -3.97 -17.12 -19.45
CA SER A 395 -3.25 -16.47 -18.36
C SER A 395 -1.93 -17.15 -18.06
N ARG A 396 -0.91 -16.38 -17.72
CA ARG A 396 0.41 -16.92 -17.39
C ARG A 396 0.35 -17.79 -16.14
N GLY A 397 1.15 -18.86 -16.09
CA GLY A 397 1.18 -19.78 -14.94
C GLY A 397 1.49 -19.07 -13.62
N GLY A 398 2.33 -18.02 -13.66
CA GLY A 398 2.65 -17.24 -12.47
C GLY A 398 1.49 -16.43 -11.92
N SER A 399 0.50 -15.98 -12.71
CA SER A 399 -0.72 -15.36 -12.20
C SER A 399 -1.68 -16.42 -11.65
N LYS A 400 -1.86 -17.54 -12.36
CA LYS A 400 -2.75 -18.62 -11.92
C LYS A 400 -2.39 -19.17 -10.54
N ASN A 401 -1.10 -19.34 -10.26
CA ASN A 401 -0.66 -19.91 -8.99
C ASN A 401 -0.71 -18.96 -7.78
N ARG A 402 -1.11 -17.71 -7.97
CA ARG A 402 -1.27 -16.71 -6.91
C ARG A 402 -2.73 -16.42 -6.55
N VAL A 403 -3.65 -17.13 -7.16
CA VAL A 403 -5.09 -16.92 -7.01
C VAL A 403 -5.76 -18.21 -6.53
N ILE A 404 -6.42 -18.14 -5.39
CA ILE A 404 -7.43 -19.12 -4.97
C ILE A 404 -8.73 -18.62 -5.60
N GLU A 405 -9.21 -19.33 -6.63
CA GLU A 405 -10.34 -18.91 -7.45
C GLU A 405 -11.47 -19.92 -7.33
N ILE A 406 -12.63 -19.47 -6.89
CA ILE A 406 -13.79 -20.31 -6.60
C ILE A 406 -14.96 -19.86 -7.44
N GLU A 407 -15.50 -20.77 -8.23
CA GLU A 407 -16.79 -20.61 -8.90
C GLU A 407 -17.91 -20.84 -7.89
N VAL A 408 -18.85 -19.90 -7.86
CA VAL A 408 -20.00 -19.95 -6.96
C VAL A 408 -21.22 -20.37 -7.76
N GLU A 409 -21.58 -21.63 -7.64
CA GLU A 409 -22.72 -22.23 -8.34
C GLU A 409 -24.03 -22.05 -7.58
N GLU A 410 -23.97 -22.06 -6.23
CA GLU A 410 -25.12 -21.93 -5.36
C GLU A 410 -25.08 -20.63 -4.54
N ARG A 411 -26.23 -20.24 -4.04
CA ARG A 411 -26.35 -19.06 -3.18
C ARG A 411 -25.63 -19.26 -1.84
N LEU A 412 -24.60 -18.45 -1.55
CA LEU A 412 -23.76 -18.56 -0.36
C LEU A 412 -24.46 -18.11 0.94
N VAL A 413 -25.35 -17.13 0.86
CA VAL A 413 -26.05 -16.54 2.02
C VAL A 413 -27.54 -16.52 1.74
N ALA A 414 -28.33 -17.17 2.60
CA ALA A 414 -29.77 -17.34 2.40
C ALA A 414 -30.52 -15.99 2.38
N ASP A 415 -30.29 -15.11 3.36
CA ASP A 415 -30.85 -13.77 3.43
C ASP A 415 -29.74 -12.70 3.45
N GLY A 416 -29.42 -12.20 2.27
CA GLY A 416 -28.38 -11.18 2.11
C GLY A 416 -28.76 -9.83 2.76
N ASN A 417 -30.03 -9.43 2.74
CA ASN A 417 -30.47 -8.14 3.30
C ASN A 417 -30.41 -8.16 4.82
N CYS A 418 -30.91 -9.22 5.45
CA CYS A 418 -30.78 -9.42 6.89
C CYS A 418 -29.30 -9.43 7.31
N THR A 419 -28.48 -10.17 6.58
CA THR A 419 -27.03 -10.23 6.85
C THR A 419 -26.36 -8.87 6.76
N VAL A 420 -26.62 -8.09 5.72
CA VAL A 420 -26.05 -6.74 5.57
C VAL A 420 -26.49 -5.84 6.74
N SER A 421 -27.76 -5.88 7.15
CA SER A 421 -28.24 -5.11 8.31
C SER A 421 -27.47 -5.47 9.58
N VAL A 422 -27.37 -6.76 9.91
CA VAL A 422 -26.65 -7.24 11.10
C VAL A 422 -25.19 -6.81 11.07
N LEU A 423 -24.51 -6.96 9.92
CA LEU A 423 -23.08 -6.67 9.77
C LEU A 423 -22.75 -5.17 9.76
N THR A 424 -23.70 -4.31 9.36
CA THR A 424 -23.49 -2.85 9.39
C THR A 424 -23.79 -2.22 10.75
N GLU A 425 -24.49 -2.95 11.62
CA GLU A 425 -24.78 -2.55 13.00
C GLU A 425 -23.79 -3.19 14.00
N ASN A 426 -23.19 -4.33 13.65
CA ASN A 426 -22.32 -5.07 14.56
C ASN A 426 -21.04 -5.52 13.80
N TYR A 427 -19.88 -4.94 14.15
CA TYR A 427 -18.64 -5.21 13.43
C TYR A 427 -17.38 -4.87 14.24
N GLY A 428 -16.21 -5.31 13.78
CA GLY A 428 -14.88 -4.85 14.20
C GLY A 428 -14.34 -5.45 15.50
N HIS A 429 -15.17 -6.11 16.29
CA HIS A 429 -14.78 -6.66 17.59
C HIS A 429 -13.78 -7.82 17.51
N ALA A 430 -13.85 -8.63 16.46
CA ALA A 430 -13.00 -9.80 16.32
C ALA A 430 -11.57 -9.42 15.95
N GLY A 431 -11.37 -8.38 15.13
CA GLY A 431 -10.05 -7.96 14.67
C GLY A 431 -9.11 -7.60 15.81
N GLU A 432 -9.56 -6.78 16.75
CA GLU A 432 -8.77 -6.41 17.93
C GLU A 432 -8.39 -7.64 18.79
N LYS A 433 -9.36 -8.53 19.07
CA LYS A 433 -9.12 -9.77 19.84
C LYS A 433 -8.09 -10.68 19.17
N LEU A 434 -8.19 -10.82 17.83
CA LEU A 434 -7.27 -11.65 17.05
C LEU A 434 -5.85 -11.08 17.04
N ILE A 435 -5.72 -9.75 16.92
CA ILE A 435 -4.40 -9.10 16.97
C ILE A 435 -3.78 -9.23 18.35
N HIS A 436 -4.54 -9.02 19.43
CA HIS A 436 -4.03 -9.23 20.79
C HIS A 436 -3.57 -10.68 20.98
N TYR A 437 -4.33 -11.67 20.52
CA TYR A 437 -3.88 -13.07 20.55
C TYR A 437 -2.55 -13.26 19.83
N LEU A 438 -2.37 -12.68 18.62
CA LEU A 438 -1.13 -12.78 17.86
C LEU A 438 0.06 -12.05 18.52
N GLN A 439 -0.20 -11.02 19.33
CA GLN A 439 0.83 -10.32 20.10
C GLN A 439 1.30 -11.12 21.32
N GLU A 440 0.44 -11.93 21.90
CA GLU A 440 0.71 -12.72 23.11
C GLU A 440 1.27 -14.10 22.79
N VAL A 441 0.81 -14.74 21.71
CA VAL A 441 1.22 -16.10 21.34
C VAL A 441 2.68 -16.15 20.90
N ASP A 442 3.33 -17.29 21.14
CA ASP A 442 4.62 -17.57 20.51
C ASP A 442 4.42 -17.82 19.01
N LEU A 443 4.83 -16.85 18.21
CA LEU A 443 4.72 -16.91 16.75
C LEU A 443 5.47 -18.09 16.14
N GLN A 444 6.43 -18.70 16.86
CA GLN A 444 7.13 -19.88 16.35
C GLN A 444 6.18 -21.08 16.24
N VAL A 445 5.28 -21.25 17.21
CA VAL A 445 4.25 -22.31 17.15
C VAL A 445 3.39 -22.17 15.90
N ILE A 446 2.96 -20.94 15.57
CA ILE A 446 2.15 -20.67 14.39
C ILE A 446 2.97 -20.90 13.08
N ARG A 447 4.26 -20.56 13.09
CA ARG A 447 5.15 -20.81 11.94
C ARG A 447 5.39 -22.30 11.72
N ASP A 448 5.56 -23.07 12.77
CA ASP A 448 5.79 -24.51 12.67
C ASP A 448 4.53 -25.21 12.17
N GLU A 449 3.35 -24.80 12.60
CA GLU A 449 2.07 -25.27 12.07
C GLU A 449 1.89 -24.94 10.57
N TYR A 450 2.12 -23.67 10.21
CA TYR A 450 2.07 -23.21 8.81
C TYR A 450 3.02 -24.04 7.94
N LYS A 451 4.25 -24.27 8.41
CA LYS A 451 5.22 -25.08 7.71
C LYS A 451 4.76 -26.54 7.57
N GLY A 452 4.14 -27.10 8.59
CA GLY A 452 3.58 -28.45 8.54
C GLY A 452 2.51 -28.59 7.43
N TYR A 453 1.58 -27.62 7.34
CA TYR A 453 0.60 -27.60 6.24
C TYR A 453 1.27 -27.39 4.88
N PHE A 454 2.22 -26.48 4.78
CA PHE A 454 2.92 -26.19 3.53
C PHE A 454 3.68 -27.43 3.01
N ASP A 455 4.46 -28.08 3.87
CA ASP A 455 5.22 -29.27 3.53
C ASP A 455 4.29 -30.41 3.08
N ALA A 456 3.17 -30.62 3.79
CA ALA A 456 2.18 -31.64 3.43
C ALA A 456 1.51 -31.33 2.07
N MET A 457 1.15 -30.07 1.80
CA MET A 457 0.55 -29.68 0.51
C MET A 457 1.53 -29.76 -0.66
N CYS A 458 2.83 -29.56 -0.45
CA CYS A 458 3.84 -29.72 -1.49
C CYS A 458 3.96 -31.16 -2.01
N HIS A 459 3.43 -32.15 -1.28
CA HIS A 459 3.32 -33.54 -1.72
C HIS A 459 2.07 -33.82 -2.58
N LEU A 460 1.14 -32.85 -2.67
CA LEU A 460 -0.03 -32.93 -3.55
C LEU A 460 0.33 -32.41 -4.95
N ASP A 461 -0.54 -32.72 -5.94
CA ASP A 461 -0.42 -32.13 -7.27
C ASP A 461 -0.85 -30.64 -7.25
N THR A 462 0.00 -29.77 -6.69
CA THR A 462 -0.22 -28.33 -6.67
C THR A 462 1.10 -27.55 -6.79
N THR A 463 1.03 -26.23 -6.82
CA THR A 463 2.22 -25.37 -6.87
C THR A 463 2.57 -24.81 -5.49
N GLU A 464 3.85 -24.53 -5.25
CA GLU A 464 4.31 -23.96 -3.98
C GLU A 464 3.53 -22.70 -3.54
N LYS A 465 3.14 -21.82 -4.48
CA LYS A 465 2.41 -20.59 -4.14
C LYS A 465 0.96 -20.84 -3.76
N GLN A 466 0.33 -21.83 -4.39
CA GLN A 466 -1.00 -22.31 -3.98
C GLN A 466 -0.92 -22.93 -2.58
N ALA A 467 0.08 -23.78 -2.35
CA ALA A 467 0.34 -24.38 -1.04
C ALA A 467 0.58 -23.31 0.04
N MET A 468 1.41 -22.28 -0.23
CA MET A 468 1.64 -21.17 0.69
C MET A 468 0.36 -20.44 1.07
N ALA A 469 -0.44 -20.04 0.08
CA ALA A 469 -1.67 -19.29 0.31
C ALA A 469 -2.69 -20.12 1.10
N MET A 470 -2.87 -21.39 0.73
CA MET A 470 -3.83 -22.27 1.38
C MET A 470 -3.39 -22.64 2.81
N SER A 471 -2.09 -22.85 3.04
CA SER A 471 -1.57 -23.10 4.40
C SER A 471 -1.80 -21.91 5.33
N CYS A 472 -1.63 -20.68 4.80
CA CYS A 472 -1.95 -19.46 5.55
C CYS A 472 -3.44 -19.40 5.90
N LEU A 473 -4.32 -19.82 4.98
CA LEU A 473 -5.76 -19.87 5.17
C LEU A 473 -6.16 -20.94 6.22
N LEU A 474 -5.53 -22.12 6.21
CA LEU A 474 -5.81 -23.18 7.22
C LEU A 474 -5.42 -22.72 8.63
N VAL A 475 -4.24 -22.13 8.79
CA VAL A 475 -3.83 -21.53 10.08
C VAL A 475 -4.81 -20.45 10.53
N ALA A 476 -5.23 -19.60 9.60
CA ALA A 476 -6.21 -18.55 9.89
C ALA A 476 -7.55 -19.13 10.34
N ASP A 477 -8.07 -20.14 9.67
CA ASP A 477 -9.32 -20.79 10.05
C ASP A 477 -9.23 -21.43 11.44
N ARG A 478 -8.14 -22.16 11.74
CA ARG A 478 -7.93 -22.75 13.06
C ARG A 478 -7.98 -21.66 14.15
N ILE A 479 -7.27 -20.55 13.96
CA ILE A 479 -7.26 -19.46 14.95
C ILE A 479 -8.66 -18.85 15.10
N LEU A 480 -9.39 -18.64 14.01
CA LEU A 480 -10.76 -18.13 14.04
C LEU A 480 -11.69 -19.07 14.81
N VAL A 481 -11.59 -20.38 14.59
CA VAL A 481 -12.36 -21.37 15.32
C VAL A 481 -12.03 -21.33 16.82
N GLU A 482 -10.77 -21.36 17.19
CA GLU A 482 -10.35 -21.45 18.60
C GLU A 482 -10.59 -20.15 19.39
N GLN A 483 -10.31 -18.99 18.78
CA GLN A 483 -10.31 -17.73 19.50
C GLN A 483 -11.65 -16.97 19.41
N ILE A 484 -12.40 -17.16 18.34
CA ILE A 484 -13.62 -16.35 18.07
C ILE A 484 -14.88 -17.20 18.12
N PHE A 485 -15.00 -18.16 17.21
CA PHE A 485 -16.30 -18.84 16.96
C PHE A 485 -16.55 -20.01 17.89
N LYS A 486 -15.58 -20.86 18.11
CA LYS A 486 -15.70 -22.10 18.91
C LYS A 486 -16.82 -23.00 18.44
N ASP A 487 -17.05 -22.99 17.13
CA ASP A 487 -18.25 -23.55 16.49
C ASP A 487 -18.03 -24.91 15.83
N GLU A 488 -16.89 -25.11 15.20
CA GLU A 488 -16.59 -26.31 14.40
C GLU A 488 -15.16 -26.79 14.60
N GLN A 489 -14.81 -27.93 14.00
CA GLN A 489 -13.42 -28.36 13.90
C GLN A 489 -12.72 -27.48 12.85
N PRO A 490 -11.43 -27.14 13.05
CA PRO A 490 -10.64 -26.44 12.05
C PRO A 490 -10.58 -27.23 10.72
N PHE A 491 -10.48 -26.52 9.61
CA PHE A 491 -10.24 -27.14 8.31
C PHE A 491 -8.96 -27.94 8.28
N GLY A 492 -9.02 -29.13 7.71
CA GLY A 492 -7.86 -29.90 7.27
C GLY A 492 -7.57 -29.71 5.78
N ILE A 493 -6.48 -30.29 5.30
CA ILE A 493 -6.08 -30.23 3.89
C ILE A 493 -7.17 -30.82 2.98
N GLU A 494 -7.80 -31.95 3.40
CA GLU A 494 -8.86 -32.61 2.66
C GLU A 494 -10.08 -31.70 2.39
N ASP A 495 -10.37 -30.78 3.29
CA ASP A 495 -11.49 -29.85 3.17
C ASP A 495 -11.28 -28.79 2.08
N VAL A 496 -10.04 -28.49 1.72
CA VAL A 496 -9.69 -27.37 0.83
C VAL A 496 -8.93 -27.78 -0.43
N LYS A 497 -8.51 -29.04 -0.55
CA LYS A 497 -7.71 -29.53 -1.69
C LYS A 497 -8.40 -29.35 -3.05
N GLU A 498 -9.72 -29.41 -3.11
CA GLU A 498 -10.51 -29.20 -4.33
C GLU A 498 -10.38 -27.79 -4.91
N TYR A 499 -9.99 -26.80 -4.09
CA TYR A 499 -9.77 -25.42 -4.50
C TYR A 499 -8.31 -25.12 -4.89
N LEU A 500 -7.42 -26.13 -4.79
CA LEU A 500 -6.05 -26.03 -5.24
C LEU A 500 -5.96 -26.33 -6.74
N ARG A 501 -5.24 -25.52 -7.46
CA ARG A 501 -4.93 -25.80 -8.86
C ARG A 501 -3.79 -26.80 -8.97
N SER A 502 -3.95 -27.76 -9.88
CA SER A 502 -2.89 -28.72 -10.19
C SER A 502 -1.68 -28.03 -10.85
N ALA A 503 -0.51 -28.66 -10.75
CA ALA A 503 0.69 -28.19 -11.44
C ALA A 503 0.49 -28.17 -12.97
N ALA A 504 -0.29 -29.10 -13.52
CA ALA A 504 -0.63 -29.16 -14.94
C ALA A 504 -1.49 -27.96 -15.38
N GLU A 505 -2.50 -27.58 -14.61
CA GLU A 505 -3.36 -26.40 -14.89
C GLU A 505 -2.58 -25.07 -14.86
N VAL A 506 -1.48 -25.01 -14.13
CA VAL A 506 -0.62 -23.85 -14.06
C VAL A 506 0.45 -23.86 -15.15
N ASP A 507 0.91 -25.04 -15.63
CA ASP A 507 1.94 -25.15 -16.68
C ASP A 507 1.39 -24.67 -18.03
N VAL A 508 1.93 -23.54 -18.50
CA VAL A 508 1.58 -22.93 -19.79
C VAL A 508 1.78 -23.90 -20.96
N ALA A 509 2.83 -24.73 -20.92
CA ALA A 509 3.13 -25.65 -22.01
C ALA A 509 2.16 -26.83 -22.02
N GLU A 510 1.71 -27.30 -20.85
CA GLU A 510 0.69 -28.35 -20.72
C GLU A 510 -0.65 -27.88 -21.30
N ARG A 511 -1.10 -26.71 -20.87
CA ARG A 511 -2.34 -26.10 -21.37
C ARG A 511 -2.31 -25.85 -22.88
N ALA A 512 -1.19 -25.34 -23.40
CA ALA A 512 -1.00 -25.16 -24.83
C ALA A 512 -1.04 -26.51 -25.58
N TYR A 513 -0.48 -27.55 -24.98
CA TYR A 513 -0.52 -28.92 -25.56
C TYR A 513 -1.95 -29.44 -25.62
N GLN A 514 -2.70 -29.43 -24.53
CA GLN A 514 -4.09 -29.88 -24.50
C GLN A 514 -4.98 -29.07 -25.45
N MET A 515 -4.73 -27.75 -25.54
CA MET A 515 -5.48 -26.91 -26.47
C MET A 515 -5.19 -27.25 -27.93
N VAL A 516 -3.94 -27.60 -28.28
CA VAL A 516 -3.60 -28.06 -29.64
C VAL A 516 -4.22 -29.41 -29.93
N LEU A 517 -4.24 -30.38 -28.97
CA LEU A 517 -4.93 -31.62 -29.15
C LEU A 517 -6.43 -31.45 -29.43
N ASN A 518 -7.09 -30.62 -28.61
CA ASN A 518 -8.50 -30.28 -28.82
C ASN A 518 -8.76 -29.56 -30.15
N TRP A 519 -7.82 -28.68 -30.58
CA TRP A 519 -7.91 -28.03 -31.88
C TRP A 519 -7.81 -29.03 -33.04
N ILE A 520 -6.89 -29.99 -32.95
CA ILE A 520 -6.79 -31.10 -33.94
C ILE A 520 -8.09 -31.88 -33.96
N ALA A 521 -8.60 -32.30 -32.83
CA ALA A 521 -9.83 -33.12 -32.69
C ALA A 521 -11.08 -32.40 -33.26
N ARG A 522 -11.15 -31.06 -33.13
CA ARG A 522 -12.25 -30.26 -33.69
C ARG A 522 -12.16 -30.03 -35.19
N ASN A 523 -10.99 -30.29 -35.80
CA ASN A 523 -10.74 -29.99 -37.22
C ASN A 523 -10.14 -31.18 -37.96
N PRO A 524 -10.69 -32.41 -37.85
CA PRO A 524 -10.10 -33.61 -38.42
C PRO A 524 -9.93 -33.49 -39.95
N VAL A 525 -10.91 -32.88 -40.63
CA VAL A 525 -10.90 -32.65 -42.08
C VAL A 525 -9.65 -31.89 -42.57
N ARG A 526 -9.04 -31.01 -41.73
CA ARG A 526 -7.82 -30.27 -42.11
C ARG A 526 -6.55 -31.09 -42.11
N PHE A 527 -6.64 -32.32 -41.62
CA PHE A 527 -5.54 -33.30 -41.58
C PHE A 527 -5.73 -34.47 -42.59
N GLU A 528 -6.83 -34.47 -43.37
CA GLU A 528 -7.11 -35.43 -44.42
C GLU A 528 -6.40 -35.10 -45.74
N ASP A 529 -6.16 -36.12 -46.57
CA ASP A 529 -5.67 -35.94 -47.94
C ASP A 529 -6.78 -35.30 -48.82
N PRO A 530 -6.61 -34.06 -49.28
CA PRO A 530 -7.64 -33.36 -50.08
C PRO A 530 -7.90 -34.03 -51.42
N LYS A 531 -7.07 -35.00 -51.86
CA LYS A 531 -7.22 -35.75 -53.11
C LYS A 531 -7.88 -37.11 -52.91
N ALA A 532 -8.08 -37.52 -51.65
CA ALA A 532 -8.80 -38.78 -51.38
C ALA A 532 -10.26 -38.65 -51.85
N ALA A 533 -10.80 -39.76 -52.40
CA ALA A 533 -12.15 -39.76 -52.97
C ALA A 533 -13.27 -39.44 -51.97
N GLU A 534 -13.04 -39.76 -50.71
CA GLU A 534 -13.97 -39.56 -49.58
C GLU A 534 -13.64 -38.32 -48.73
N SER A 535 -12.60 -37.52 -49.09
CA SER A 535 -12.21 -36.37 -48.31
C SER A 535 -13.21 -35.25 -48.38
N LEU A 536 -13.59 -34.70 -47.24
CA LEU A 536 -14.38 -33.46 -47.10
C LEU A 536 -13.52 -32.21 -47.13
N ASN A 537 -12.18 -32.33 -47.19
CA ASN A 537 -11.27 -31.21 -47.19
C ASN A 537 -11.28 -30.49 -48.57
N LYS A 538 -11.96 -29.34 -48.66
CA LYS A 538 -11.97 -28.48 -49.84
C LYS A 538 -11.18 -27.19 -49.65
N GLY A 539 -10.31 -27.11 -48.67
CA GLY A 539 -9.58 -25.88 -48.29
C GLY A 539 -8.12 -26.16 -47.87
N GLU A 540 -7.64 -25.37 -46.91
CA GLU A 540 -6.29 -25.46 -46.41
C GLU A 540 -5.98 -26.83 -45.78
N VAL A 541 -4.79 -27.31 -46.05
CA VAL A 541 -4.20 -28.49 -45.37
C VAL A 541 -3.32 -28.01 -44.23
N TRP A 542 -3.66 -28.36 -43.00
CA TRP A 542 -2.88 -27.99 -41.83
C TRP A 542 -1.82 -29.03 -41.47
N GLY A 543 -2.03 -30.27 -41.89
CA GLY A 543 -1.09 -31.36 -41.62
C GLY A 543 -1.64 -32.75 -41.97
N LYS A 544 -1.16 -33.75 -41.27
CA LYS A 544 -1.69 -35.13 -41.27
C LYS A 544 -1.49 -35.79 -39.93
N ILE A 545 -2.29 -36.79 -39.62
CA ILE A 545 -2.14 -37.64 -38.44
C ILE A 545 -1.51 -38.94 -38.90
N LEU A 546 -0.42 -39.36 -38.25
CA LEU A 546 0.20 -40.65 -38.45
C LEU A 546 -0.28 -41.58 -37.33
N GLN A 547 -1.06 -42.59 -37.68
CA GLN A 547 -1.35 -43.70 -36.79
C GLN A 547 -0.29 -44.77 -36.99
N ASN A 548 0.28 -45.32 -35.93
CA ASN A 548 1.25 -46.42 -36.02
C ASN A 548 0.50 -47.76 -36.02
N GLU A 549 -0.08 -48.10 -37.17
CA GLU A 549 -0.84 -49.37 -37.34
C GLU A 549 0.05 -50.59 -37.12
N ASP A 550 1.37 -50.46 -37.31
CA ASP A 550 2.32 -51.58 -37.18
C ASP A 550 2.85 -51.83 -35.75
N GLN A 551 2.53 -50.94 -34.79
CA GLN A 551 2.95 -51.06 -33.39
C GLN A 551 1.83 -50.66 -32.44
N PRO A 552 0.98 -51.62 -32.05
CA PRO A 552 -0.08 -51.38 -31.08
C PRO A 552 0.53 -50.86 -29.75
N GLY A 553 0.10 -49.68 -29.29
CA GLY A 553 0.58 -49.03 -28.06
C GLY A 553 1.50 -47.84 -28.25
N GLN A 554 1.87 -47.45 -29.48
CA GLN A 554 2.53 -46.16 -29.73
C GLN A 554 1.51 -45.05 -29.97
N SER A 555 1.71 -43.94 -29.28
CA SER A 555 0.86 -42.72 -29.42
C SER A 555 0.85 -42.22 -30.86
N PRO A 556 -0.29 -41.78 -31.41
CA PRO A 556 -0.38 -41.13 -32.72
C PRO A 556 0.49 -39.88 -32.79
N VAL A 557 0.95 -39.53 -34.00
CA VAL A 557 1.77 -38.36 -34.22
C VAL A 557 1.08 -37.39 -35.18
N ALA A 558 0.81 -36.16 -34.72
CA ALA A 558 0.31 -35.12 -35.58
C ALA A 558 1.48 -34.38 -36.25
N VAL A 559 1.52 -34.45 -37.58
CA VAL A 559 2.46 -33.69 -38.43
C VAL A 559 1.79 -32.38 -38.82
N ILE A 560 2.13 -31.30 -38.16
CA ILE A 560 1.41 -30.02 -38.29
C ILE A 560 2.31 -28.99 -39.00
N ASN A 561 1.74 -28.20 -39.93
CA ASN A 561 2.45 -27.10 -40.54
C ASN A 561 2.88 -26.10 -39.44
N LYS A 562 4.17 -25.78 -39.40
CA LYS A 562 4.75 -24.95 -38.33
C LYS A 562 4.08 -23.57 -38.27
N ASP A 563 3.85 -22.92 -39.43
CA ASP A 563 3.34 -21.55 -39.46
C ASP A 563 1.87 -21.53 -38.99
N VAL A 564 1.06 -22.51 -39.41
CA VAL A 564 -0.34 -22.69 -38.93
C VAL A 564 -0.38 -22.93 -37.42
N LEU A 565 0.54 -23.73 -36.88
CA LEU A 565 0.65 -23.97 -35.44
C LEU A 565 1.07 -22.70 -34.69
N CYS A 566 2.04 -21.95 -35.25
CA CYS A 566 2.47 -20.68 -34.65
C CYS A 566 1.31 -19.68 -34.59
N ASP A 567 0.62 -19.45 -35.71
CA ASP A 567 -0.53 -18.54 -35.79
C ASP A 567 -1.65 -18.91 -34.80
N TYR A 568 -1.95 -20.20 -34.68
CA TYR A 568 -2.94 -20.70 -33.75
C TYR A 568 -2.54 -20.44 -32.28
N LEU A 569 -1.29 -20.72 -31.92
CA LEU A 569 -0.80 -20.51 -30.55
C LEU A 569 -0.74 -19.01 -30.22
N GLU A 570 -0.31 -18.16 -31.17
CA GLU A 570 -0.26 -16.70 -30.98
C GLU A 570 -1.66 -16.10 -30.81
N GLN A 571 -2.64 -16.51 -31.64
CA GLN A 571 -4.05 -16.10 -31.48
C GLN A 571 -4.62 -16.51 -30.13
N ALA A 572 -4.21 -17.64 -29.62
CA ALA A 572 -4.58 -18.12 -28.30
C ALA A 572 -3.75 -17.51 -27.14
N GLY A 573 -2.79 -16.62 -27.46
CA GLY A 573 -1.97 -15.90 -26.49
C GLY A 573 -0.78 -16.69 -25.93
N PHE A 574 -0.33 -17.76 -26.63
CA PHE A 574 0.85 -18.54 -26.27
C PHE A 574 2.04 -18.20 -27.17
N ASP A 575 3.22 -18.08 -26.56
CA ASP A 575 4.47 -17.96 -27.32
C ASP A 575 4.97 -19.33 -27.78
N TYR A 576 4.97 -19.57 -29.10
CA TYR A 576 5.41 -20.83 -29.69
C TYR A 576 6.84 -21.22 -29.27
N ALA A 577 7.77 -20.26 -29.21
CA ALA A 577 9.16 -20.59 -28.91
C ALA A 577 9.37 -21.04 -27.47
N ALA A 578 8.61 -20.46 -26.53
CA ALA A 578 8.63 -20.87 -25.13
C ALA A 578 7.94 -22.23 -24.92
N VAL A 579 6.80 -22.45 -25.57
CA VAL A 579 6.00 -23.68 -25.47
C VAL A 579 6.75 -24.86 -26.10
N SER A 580 7.26 -24.71 -27.32
CA SER A 580 7.96 -25.78 -28.05
C SER A 580 9.22 -26.27 -27.33
N LYS A 581 9.97 -25.38 -26.66
CA LYS A 581 11.13 -25.78 -25.82
C LYS A 581 10.72 -26.69 -24.67
N LYS A 582 9.59 -26.43 -24.03
CA LYS A 582 9.05 -27.27 -22.94
C LYS A 582 8.50 -28.59 -23.46
N TRP A 583 7.80 -28.57 -24.59
CA TRP A 583 7.34 -29.81 -25.25
C TRP A 583 8.51 -30.70 -25.65
N ALA A 584 9.59 -30.12 -26.17
CA ALA A 584 10.81 -30.84 -26.48
C ALA A 584 11.43 -31.52 -25.25
N LYS A 585 11.48 -30.80 -24.10
CA LYS A 585 11.98 -31.34 -22.83
C LYS A 585 11.09 -32.48 -22.27
N LYS A 586 9.79 -32.42 -22.54
CA LYS A 586 8.81 -33.45 -22.14
C LYS A 586 8.69 -34.61 -23.17
N ASN A 587 9.57 -34.65 -24.18
CA ASN A 587 9.57 -35.63 -25.26
C ASN A 587 8.25 -35.71 -26.07
N ARG A 588 7.53 -34.57 -26.18
CA ARG A 588 6.30 -34.45 -26.96
C ARG A 588 6.53 -34.07 -28.41
N LEU A 589 7.76 -33.81 -28.80
CA LEU A 589 8.15 -33.48 -30.18
C LEU A 589 9.15 -34.53 -30.69
N GLU A 590 8.90 -35.07 -31.90
CA GLU A 590 9.89 -35.89 -32.57
C GLU A 590 11.02 -35.07 -33.16
N ARG A 591 12.25 -35.62 -33.08
CA ARG A 591 13.42 -35.07 -33.72
C ARG A 591 13.58 -35.58 -35.15
N ASN A 592 14.11 -34.75 -36.04
CA ASN A 592 14.51 -35.21 -37.37
C ASN A 592 15.91 -35.86 -37.33
N SER A 593 16.39 -36.35 -38.48
CA SER A 593 17.73 -36.95 -38.63
C SER A 593 18.92 -36.04 -38.27
N GLN A 594 18.69 -34.72 -38.10
CA GLN A 594 19.68 -33.73 -37.69
C GLN A 594 19.44 -33.27 -36.22
N GLU A 595 18.70 -34.04 -35.44
CA GLU A 595 18.33 -33.75 -34.06
C GLU A 595 17.52 -32.46 -33.84
N LYS A 596 16.91 -31.89 -34.90
CA LYS A 596 16.05 -30.72 -34.86
C LYS A 596 14.58 -31.13 -34.79
N TYR A 597 13.76 -30.26 -34.23
CA TYR A 597 12.29 -30.49 -34.11
C TYR A 597 11.48 -30.00 -35.32
N ILE A 598 12.13 -29.34 -36.28
CA ILE A 598 11.52 -28.86 -37.53
C ILE A 598 11.83 -29.84 -38.62
N HIS A 599 10.79 -30.36 -39.27
CA HIS A 599 10.89 -31.33 -40.36
C HIS A 599 10.56 -30.63 -41.69
N ASN A 600 11.55 -30.43 -42.56
CA ASN A 600 11.30 -29.95 -43.91
C ASN A 600 10.89 -31.16 -44.80
N THR A 601 9.61 -31.36 -44.99
CA THR A 601 9.06 -32.54 -45.66
C THR A 601 7.87 -32.18 -46.54
N LYS A 602 7.30 -33.17 -47.26
CA LYS A 602 6.09 -33.02 -48.03
C LYS A 602 4.92 -33.73 -47.31
N VAL A 603 3.83 -33.01 -47.14
CA VAL A 603 2.55 -33.55 -46.68
C VAL A 603 1.53 -33.32 -47.79
N TYR A 604 0.92 -34.38 -48.32
CA TYR A 604 -0.02 -34.34 -49.44
C TYR A 604 0.46 -33.52 -50.66
N GLY A 605 1.79 -33.58 -50.94
CA GLY A 605 2.42 -32.90 -52.05
C GLY A 605 2.89 -31.48 -51.75
N ILE A 606 2.55 -30.90 -50.61
CA ILE A 606 2.98 -29.56 -50.19
C ILE A 606 4.27 -29.67 -49.38
N LYS A 607 5.37 -29.03 -49.87
CA LYS A 607 6.63 -28.97 -49.17
C LYS A 607 6.65 -27.75 -48.25
N ALA A 608 6.78 -27.95 -46.95
CA ALA A 608 6.86 -26.90 -45.95
C ALA A 608 7.64 -27.39 -44.71
N ASN A 609 7.75 -26.52 -43.72
CA ASN A 609 8.28 -26.86 -42.39
C ASN A 609 7.13 -27.40 -41.52
N TYR A 610 7.30 -28.59 -41.01
CA TYR A 610 6.34 -29.24 -40.14
C TYR A 610 6.93 -29.53 -38.77
N ILE A 611 6.05 -29.59 -37.77
CA ILE A 611 6.33 -30.09 -36.42
C ILE A 611 5.62 -31.41 -36.26
N LYS A 612 6.29 -32.38 -35.67
CA LYS A 612 5.71 -33.67 -35.31
C LYS A 612 5.43 -33.67 -33.81
N LEU A 613 4.14 -33.61 -33.48
CA LEU A 613 3.65 -33.61 -32.12
C LEU A 613 3.14 -35.01 -31.77
N ILE A 614 3.71 -35.60 -30.71
CA ILE A 614 3.26 -36.90 -30.19
C ILE A 614 1.95 -36.65 -29.44
N MET A 615 0.89 -37.37 -29.81
CA MET A 615 -0.44 -37.25 -29.24
C MET A 615 -0.60 -38.31 -28.13
N GLU A 616 -0.20 -37.96 -26.90
CA GLU A 616 -0.47 -38.87 -25.78
C GLU A 616 -1.98 -38.90 -25.52
N PRO A 617 -2.56 -40.10 -25.26
CA PRO A 617 -3.95 -40.19 -24.86
C PRO A 617 -4.15 -39.36 -23.58
N ASN A 618 -5.26 -38.62 -23.56
CA ASN A 618 -5.63 -37.78 -22.42
C ASN A 618 -5.90 -38.69 -21.22
N ARG A 619 -4.93 -38.92 -20.35
CA ARG A 619 -5.16 -39.51 -19.04
C ARG A 619 -5.74 -38.41 -18.17
N ASP A 620 -7.08 -38.41 -18.09
CA ASP A 620 -7.78 -37.66 -17.06
C ASP A 620 -7.22 -38.11 -15.69
N PRO A 621 -6.74 -37.22 -14.83
CA PRO A 621 -6.33 -37.56 -13.47
C PRO A 621 -7.43 -38.27 -12.68
N ASN A 622 -8.69 -38.21 -13.09
CA ASN A 622 -9.84 -38.86 -12.48
C ASN A 622 -10.17 -40.25 -13.08
N GLY A 623 -9.34 -40.78 -13.99
CA GLY A 623 -9.47 -42.16 -14.47
C GLY A 623 -10.57 -42.40 -15.50
N PHE A 624 -11.07 -41.36 -16.18
CA PHE A 624 -11.96 -41.57 -17.33
C PHE A 624 -11.19 -42.24 -18.47
N VAL A 625 -11.61 -43.44 -18.83
CA VAL A 625 -11.14 -44.21 -19.99
C VAL A 625 -11.82 -43.65 -21.24
N SER A 626 -11.12 -43.57 -22.37
CA SER A 626 -11.74 -43.12 -23.63
C SER A 626 -12.92 -44.03 -23.99
N VAL A 627 -13.94 -43.48 -24.63
CA VAL A 627 -15.12 -44.24 -25.05
C VAL A 627 -14.74 -45.42 -25.95
N ASP A 628 -13.62 -45.34 -26.67
CA ASP A 628 -13.09 -46.38 -27.54
C ASP A 628 -12.42 -47.56 -26.77
N ASP A 629 -12.04 -47.36 -25.50
CA ASP A 629 -11.50 -48.42 -24.64
C ASP A 629 -12.61 -49.19 -23.87
N MET A 630 -13.89 -48.80 -24.05
CA MET A 630 -15.05 -49.40 -23.40
C MET A 630 -15.72 -50.54 -24.19
N GLU A 631 -15.18 -50.97 -25.35
CA GLU A 631 -15.81 -52.01 -26.17
C GLU A 631 -15.71 -53.43 -25.60
N ASP A 632 -15.01 -53.67 -24.48
CA ASP A 632 -14.81 -55.04 -23.95
C ASP A 632 -15.31 -55.29 -22.51
N GLU A 633 -16.02 -54.39 -21.83
CA GLU A 633 -16.64 -54.71 -20.54
C GLU A 633 -18.12 -54.28 -20.48
N GLU A 634 -18.99 -55.26 -20.55
CA GLU A 634 -20.41 -55.37 -20.16
C GLU A 634 -21.28 -54.09 -20.25
N GLN A 635 -22.22 -54.13 -21.17
CA GLN A 635 -23.41 -53.26 -21.17
C GLN A 635 -24.03 -53.14 -19.77
N MET A 636 -23.66 -52.13 -19.02
CA MET A 636 -24.46 -51.64 -17.91
C MET A 636 -25.62 -50.83 -18.47
N SER A 637 -26.83 -51.31 -18.34
CA SER A 637 -28.09 -50.62 -18.65
C SER A 637 -28.14 -49.26 -17.92
N LEU A 638 -28.42 -48.21 -18.67
CA LEU A 638 -28.72 -46.89 -18.13
C LEU A 638 -29.96 -46.95 -17.22
N PRO A 639 -30.00 -46.24 -16.10
CA PRO A 639 -31.14 -46.26 -15.18
C PRO A 639 -32.25 -45.29 -15.62
N PHE A 640 -32.71 -45.40 -16.87
CA PHE A 640 -33.92 -44.75 -17.38
C PHE A 640 -34.63 -45.70 -18.33
N ASP A 641 -35.42 -46.61 -17.72
CA ASP A 641 -36.64 -47.20 -18.26
C ASP A 641 -37.73 -47.08 -17.17
#